data_9a1b8efecc9f6815f6313fe6af8c312e
#
_entry.id   9a1b8efecc9f6815f6313fe6af8c312e
#
_cell.length_a   1.000
_cell.length_b   1.000
_cell.length_c   1.000
_cell.angle_alpha   90.00
_cell.angle_beta   90.00
_cell.angle_gamma   90.00
#
_symmetry.space_group_name_H-M   'P 1'
#
loop_
_entity.id
_entity.type
_entity.pdbx_description
1 polymer ?
#
loop_
_entity_poly.entity_id
_entity_poly.type
_entity_poly.pdbx_seq_one_letter_code
_entity_poly.pdbx_strand_id
1 'polypeptide(L)'
;MGRAVVQITLIGLLFALASTLPNKDDWDIYSFHINSTVTSRYATTVITSRVANRMNESKETEFHVRLPKNAFISKFRMFIDGQVYDGVVKAKEQAQQQYTEAVSRGESAGLVSSVGRTLEEFKTSVTVAAHKKVTFELTYEELMKRTHGKYELQIHARPMQPVRDFKVDVYIHEEAGISFIDVKGGLSTYPLAYAITKTHADKQAWVYFYPTVYQQKMCDSCGDQGMNGDLVIVYDVNRDNGLGHIKKSDGYFVHHFAPSDLPRIPKNVVFVIDQSGSMHGRKIEQTRIALIHILNDLAEDDHFGLITFDDRISYWKRELVQANRKNLESAKNFARNIEERGSTDIHEAVLQGARMLNAHNREGSASILILLTDGDPTSGVTNLEKIQSNVRQAIAGKFPLYCLGFGFDVNFNFLEKMSLQNNGVARRIYEDSDADLQLKGFYEEVATPLLTDVTMIYVGGTNLTQTNFSHYYNGSEIVVAGEITDNNIETFTPQVVAISSNRRIIFSNPSETVESTGTVSDHHIQRVWAYLTVKQLLDKELQLSGPEKEKVKKEAMELSLKYSFVTPLTSMVVTKPLGENTDVLHKPKEGETSQRWQPPGGQPNFAHLAPACGYSGQWVHSVADFDPVIRSYDYIKSYDVGTAVFLEPSDALIEVTTGYLEPTDDLIEVTDAPLLYRFLLNSTGNQTVPLCFDISGAIILKLFHHPSRDLSVNGELDSIANGGFSKIFIHIKTHQHVEVDTESQRVTVRDGQTVTYQAAGQDPSTVGSVTVTVYNTEIHIAAEDILLVISQHEKTGQRLLWPVLRQQPSTNNTEGLLAVKPAVYEVVQQVPVTKLKIKNQETDVTSDSAIDYSTDPPVTKNCWLMSADSALQRPLADFFMAQL
;
A
#
# COMPACT_ATOMS: atom_id res chain seq x y z
N MET A 1 27.05 -60.11 -0.28
CA MET A 1 26.86 -59.49 1.07
C MET A 1 27.10 -57.97 1.08
N GLY A 2 27.98 -57.40 0.27
CA GLY A 2 28.23 -55.92 0.30
C GLY A 2 27.06 -54.99 -0.13
N ARG A 3 26.21 -55.40 -1.10
CA ARG A 3 25.08 -54.60 -1.56
C ARG A 3 23.91 -54.48 -0.58
N ALA A 4 23.69 -55.55 0.24
CA ALA A 4 22.62 -55.54 1.24
C ALA A 4 22.98 -54.64 2.44
N VAL A 5 24.26 -54.57 2.84
CA VAL A 5 24.74 -53.74 3.94
C VAL A 5 24.67 -52.24 3.55
N VAL A 6 24.99 -51.88 2.30
CA VAL A 6 24.89 -50.48 1.82
C VAL A 6 23.43 -50.03 1.72
N GLN A 7 22.51 -50.91 1.31
CA GLN A 7 21.08 -50.57 1.28
C GLN A 7 20.48 -50.41 2.67
N ILE A 8 20.87 -51.25 3.65
CA ILE A 8 20.41 -51.16 5.05
C ILE A 8 20.97 -49.88 5.70
N THR A 9 22.23 -49.52 5.43
CA THR A 9 22.81 -48.25 5.94
C THR A 9 22.18 -47.00 5.31
N LEU A 10 21.85 -47.07 3.99
CA LEU A 10 21.16 -45.95 3.32
C LEU A 10 19.72 -45.78 3.81
N ILE A 11 18.99 -46.88 4.04
CA ILE A 11 17.66 -46.85 4.62
C ILE A 11 17.70 -46.37 6.11
N GLY A 12 18.70 -46.82 6.87
CA GLY A 12 18.94 -46.35 8.23
C GLY A 12 19.27 -44.85 8.29
N LEU A 13 20.05 -44.31 7.33
CA LEU A 13 20.35 -42.88 7.21
C LEU A 13 19.12 -42.08 6.77
N LEU A 14 18.30 -42.62 5.85
CA LEU A 14 17.03 -42.01 5.44
C LEU A 14 16.00 -41.97 6.59
N PHE A 15 15.94 -43.04 7.43
CA PHE A 15 15.10 -43.03 8.64
C PHE A 15 15.64 -42.07 9.70
N ALA A 16 16.95 -41.97 9.89
CA ALA A 16 17.55 -40.98 10.80
C ALA A 16 17.37 -39.54 10.31
N LEU A 17 17.38 -39.27 9.00
CA LEU A 17 17.08 -37.98 8.44
C LEU A 17 15.56 -37.65 8.49
N ALA A 18 14.70 -38.64 8.36
CA ALA A 18 13.25 -38.48 8.49
C ALA A 18 12.81 -38.24 9.94
N SER A 19 13.57 -38.68 10.95
CA SER A 19 13.30 -38.44 12.36
C SER A 19 13.80 -37.08 12.86
N THR A 20 14.52 -36.29 12.02
CA THR A 20 15.02 -34.95 12.37
C THR A 20 14.23 -33.80 11.75
N LEU A 21 13.17 -34.09 11.01
CA LEU A 21 12.21 -33.05 10.66
C LEU A 21 11.36 -32.78 11.91
N PRO A 22 11.38 -31.56 12.47
CA PRO A 22 10.57 -31.24 13.66
C PRO A 22 9.12 -31.53 13.34
N ASN A 23 8.48 -32.35 14.12
CA ASN A 23 7.06 -32.61 14.03
C ASN A 23 6.33 -31.26 14.26
N LYS A 24 5.42 -30.88 13.39
CA LYS A 24 4.68 -29.61 13.46
C LYS A 24 3.93 -29.43 14.81
N ASP A 25 3.82 -30.50 15.60
CA ASP A 25 3.15 -30.52 16.90
C ASP A 25 4.06 -30.22 18.12
N ASP A 26 5.37 -30.13 17.91
CA ASP A 26 6.35 -29.92 19.00
C ASP A 26 6.43 -28.46 19.44
N TRP A 27 5.95 -27.55 18.60
CA TRP A 27 5.93 -26.12 18.81
C TRP A 27 4.55 -25.56 18.50
N ASP A 28 3.88 -24.92 19.48
CA ASP A 28 2.48 -24.53 19.35
C ASP A 28 2.23 -23.11 19.87
N ILE A 29 1.83 -22.22 18.96
CA ILE A 29 1.18 -20.95 19.33
C ILE A 29 -0.28 -21.28 19.58
N TYR A 30 -0.63 -21.54 20.83
CA TYR A 30 -1.96 -22.02 21.18
C TYR A 30 -3.01 -20.93 21.39
N SER A 31 -2.57 -19.66 21.57
CA SER A 31 -3.45 -18.51 21.69
C SER A 31 -2.78 -17.26 21.09
N PHE A 32 -3.54 -16.50 20.31
CA PHE A 32 -3.11 -15.23 19.72
C PHE A 32 -4.28 -14.25 19.76
N HIS A 33 -4.20 -13.26 20.63
CA HIS A 33 -5.27 -12.29 20.84
C HIS A 33 -4.79 -10.88 20.49
N ILE A 34 -5.63 -10.11 19.81
CA ILE A 34 -5.45 -8.70 19.54
C ILE A 34 -6.63 -7.95 20.11
N ASN A 35 -6.39 -7.11 21.12
CA ASN A 35 -7.41 -6.28 21.74
C ASN A 35 -7.11 -4.83 21.44
N SER A 36 -8.03 -4.13 20.76
CA SER A 36 -7.92 -2.71 20.48
C SER A 36 -9.05 -1.93 21.11
N THR A 37 -8.71 -0.89 21.84
CA THR A 37 -9.66 0.04 22.42
C THR A 37 -9.44 1.41 21.81
N VAL A 38 -10.45 1.97 21.17
CA VAL A 38 -10.45 3.31 20.63
C VAL A 38 -11.34 4.20 21.47
N THR A 39 -10.78 5.28 21.98
CA THR A 39 -11.52 6.30 22.71
C THR A 39 -11.12 7.68 22.21
N SER A 40 -12.08 8.47 21.78
CA SER A 40 -11.82 9.81 21.22
C SER A 40 -10.74 9.79 20.14
N ARG A 41 -10.87 8.89 19.14
CA ARG A 41 -9.96 8.68 17.99
C ARG A 41 -8.56 8.20 18.36
N TYR A 42 -8.30 7.92 19.63
CA TYR A 42 -7.01 7.38 20.09
C TYR A 42 -7.12 5.88 20.33
N ALA A 43 -6.37 5.11 19.59
CA ALA A 43 -6.36 3.65 19.68
C ALA A 43 -5.21 3.16 20.55
N THR A 44 -5.53 2.25 21.47
CA THR A 44 -4.56 1.46 22.21
C THR A 44 -4.77 -0.01 21.86
N THR A 45 -3.78 -0.63 21.25
CA THR A 45 -3.86 -2.02 20.79
C THR A 45 -2.87 -2.89 21.54
N VAL A 46 -3.36 -4.00 22.09
CA VAL A 46 -2.57 -4.99 22.82
C VAL A 46 -2.59 -6.31 22.06
N ILE A 47 -1.42 -6.77 21.64
CA ILE A 47 -1.22 -8.08 21.00
C ILE A 47 -0.63 -9.06 22.00
N THR A 48 -1.32 -10.17 22.25
CA THR A 48 -0.89 -11.21 23.16
C THR A 48 -0.71 -12.52 22.41
N SER A 49 0.51 -13.06 22.39
CA SER A 49 0.84 -14.37 21.84
C SER A 49 1.27 -15.34 22.94
N ARG A 50 0.65 -16.52 22.99
CA ARG A 50 0.98 -17.57 23.96
C ARG A 50 1.53 -18.77 23.24
N VAL A 51 2.76 -19.14 23.58
CA VAL A 51 3.54 -20.17 22.91
C VAL A 51 3.94 -21.26 23.89
N ALA A 52 3.89 -22.51 23.47
CA ALA A 52 4.35 -23.67 24.24
C ALA A 52 5.44 -24.41 23.49
N ASN A 53 6.58 -24.61 24.14
CA ASN A 53 7.60 -25.55 23.68
C ASN A 53 7.29 -26.94 24.28
N ARG A 54 6.93 -27.90 23.46
CA ARG A 54 6.62 -29.30 23.88
C ARG A 54 7.80 -30.24 23.64
N MET A 55 8.88 -29.71 23.06
CA MET A 55 10.10 -30.49 22.80
C MET A 55 10.86 -30.83 24.10
N ASN A 56 11.72 -31.83 24.01
CA ASN A 56 12.64 -32.22 25.08
C ASN A 56 13.90 -31.34 25.16
N GLU A 57 13.99 -30.34 24.28
CA GLU A 57 15.13 -29.40 24.19
C GLU A 57 14.66 -27.95 24.15
N SER A 58 15.54 -27.03 24.52
CA SER A 58 15.29 -25.59 24.39
C SER A 58 15.18 -25.20 22.94
N LYS A 59 14.22 -24.32 22.62
CA LYS A 59 14.03 -23.81 21.26
C LYS A 59 13.83 -22.31 21.27
N GLU A 60 14.44 -21.63 20.31
CA GLU A 60 14.19 -20.23 20.04
C GLU A 60 12.82 -20.03 19.37
N THR A 61 12.06 -19.08 19.88
CA THR A 61 10.78 -18.65 19.31
C THR A 61 10.82 -17.20 18.94
N GLU A 62 10.13 -16.85 17.85
CA GLU A 62 9.97 -15.48 17.42
C GLU A 62 8.55 -14.98 17.74
N PHE A 63 8.49 -13.75 18.25
CA PHE A 63 7.28 -12.94 18.28
C PHE A 63 7.40 -11.88 17.19
N HIS A 64 6.50 -11.94 16.20
CA HIS A 64 6.56 -11.14 15.00
C HIS A 64 5.21 -10.47 14.76
N VAL A 65 5.19 -9.14 14.69
CA VAL A 65 3.98 -8.34 14.43
C VAL A 65 4.29 -7.18 13.49
N ARG A 66 3.28 -6.72 12.78
CA ARG A 66 3.33 -5.52 11.95
C ARG A 66 2.44 -4.44 12.55
N LEU A 67 2.96 -3.22 12.61
CA LEU A 67 2.33 -2.09 13.29
C LEU A 67 2.14 -0.94 12.31
N PRO A 68 1.10 -0.10 12.46
CA PRO A 68 0.99 1.15 11.71
C PRO A 68 2.22 2.04 11.92
N LYS A 69 2.72 2.67 10.86
CA LYS A 69 3.93 3.53 10.93
C LYS A 69 3.79 4.74 11.86
N ASN A 70 2.57 5.22 12.03
CA ASN A 70 2.26 6.33 12.95
C ASN A 70 2.14 5.88 14.41
N ALA A 71 2.08 4.59 14.70
CA ALA A 71 1.94 4.08 16.05
C ALA A 71 3.25 4.17 16.84
N PHE A 72 3.13 4.41 18.15
CA PHE A 72 4.24 4.26 19.10
C PHE A 72 4.04 2.97 19.93
N ILE A 73 5.06 2.11 19.95
CA ILE A 73 5.11 1.02 20.94
C ILE A 73 5.27 1.68 22.31
N SER A 74 4.39 1.32 23.25
CA SER A 74 4.40 1.88 24.60
C SER A 74 4.72 0.86 25.68
N LYS A 75 4.51 -0.43 25.43
CA LYS A 75 4.79 -1.50 26.38
C LYS A 75 5.09 -2.81 25.67
N PHE A 76 6.04 -3.55 26.21
CA PHE A 76 6.28 -4.93 25.85
C PHE A 76 6.59 -5.74 27.10
N ARG A 77 5.96 -6.91 27.25
CA ARG A 77 6.12 -7.80 28.38
C ARG A 77 6.28 -9.25 27.94
N MET A 78 7.08 -9.98 28.69
CA MET A 78 7.16 -11.43 28.58
C MET A 78 6.80 -12.05 29.93
N PHE A 79 6.04 -13.13 29.87
CA PHE A 79 5.69 -13.93 31.03
C PHE A 79 6.31 -15.32 30.83
N ILE A 80 7.30 -15.64 31.63
CA ILE A 80 8.03 -16.90 31.60
C ILE A 80 8.04 -17.49 32.98
N ASP A 81 7.55 -18.74 33.14
CA ASP A 81 7.51 -19.47 34.42
C ASP A 81 6.86 -18.72 35.61
N GLY A 82 5.84 -17.92 35.31
CA GLY A 82 5.12 -17.11 36.31
C GLY A 82 5.80 -15.78 36.65
N GLN A 83 6.94 -15.49 36.08
CA GLN A 83 7.62 -14.20 36.24
C GLN A 83 7.32 -13.27 35.05
N VAL A 84 7.25 -11.96 35.33
CA VAL A 84 6.99 -10.92 34.36
C VAL A 84 8.28 -10.17 34.09
N TYR A 85 8.64 -10.06 32.83
CA TYR A 85 9.78 -9.28 32.35
C TYR A 85 9.25 -8.09 31.57
N ASP A 86 9.34 -6.91 32.16
CA ASP A 86 8.86 -5.67 31.55
C ASP A 86 9.96 -5.03 30.69
N GLY A 87 9.58 -4.60 29.50
CA GLY A 87 10.42 -3.78 28.65
C GLY A 87 10.57 -2.37 29.20
N VAL A 88 11.79 -1.85 29.17
CA VAL A 88 12.11 -0.49 29.60
C VAL A 88 12.53 0.33 28.40
N VAL A 89 11.88 1.48 28.21
CA VAL A 89 12.25 2.43 27.14
C VAL A 89 13.48 3.23 27.59
N LYS A 90 14.49 3.29 26.73
CA LYS A 90 15.77 3.97 26.98
C LYS A 90 16.17 4.79 25.75
N ALA A 91 17.12 5.71 25.91
CA ALA A 91 17.74 6.39 24.79
C ALA A 91 18.37 5.37 23.82
N LYS A 92 18.27 5.64 22.51
CA LYS A 92 18.65 4.69 21.45
C LYS A 92 20.10 4.21 21.59
N GLU A 93 21.03 5.11 21.91
CA GLU A 93 22.44 4.80 22.08
C GLU A 93 22.69 3.82 23.24
N GLN A 94 22.01 4.04 24.38
CA GLN A 94 22.11 3.17 25.54
C GLN A 94 21.49 1.78 25.27
N ALA A 95 20.37 1.75 24.54
CA ALA A 95 19.73 0.51 24.14
C ALA A 95 20.60 -0.27 23.14
N GLN A 96 21.22 0.43 22.18
CA GLN A 96 22.11 -0.18 21.20
C GLN A 96 23.36 -0.77 21.86
N GLN A 97 23.94 -0.09 22.84
CA GLN A 97 25.07 -0.62 23.60
C GLN A 97 24.68 -1.92 24.32
N GLN A 98 23.58 -1.91 25.05
CA GLN A 98 23.09 -3.11 25.77
C GLN A 98 22.76 -4.26 24.82
N TYR A 99 22.15 -3.94 23.66
CA TYR A 99 21.89 -4.91 22.59
C TYR A 99 23.20 -5.55 22.08
N THR A 100 24.20 -4.73 21.74
CA THR A 100 25.50 -5.21 21.23
C THR A 100 26.22 -6.08 22.25
N GLU A 101 26.18 -5.68 23.52
CA GLU A 101 26.75 -6.48 24.61
C GLU A 101 26.05 -7.83 24.76
N ALA A 102 24.73 -7.90 24.58
CA ALA A 102 23.98 -9.14 24.69
C ALA A 102 24.17 -10.07 23.48
N VAL A 103 24.15 -9.52 22.27
CA VAL A 103 24.46 -10.28 21.04
C VAL A 103 25.87 -10.87 21.11
N SER A 104 26.84 -10.10 21.63
CA SER A 104 28.21 -10.61 21.82
C SER A 104 28.30 -11.79 22.78
N ARG A 105 27.33 -11.94 23.67
CA ARG A 105 27.18 -13.09 24.59
C ARG A 105 26.36 -14.25 24.00
N GLY A 106 25.87 -14.15 22.75
CA GLY A 106 25.07 -15.17 22.08
C GLY A 106 23.57 -15.16 22.45
N GLU A 107 23.10 -14.03 22.98
CA GLU A 107 21.71 -13.86 23.40
C GLU A 107 20.80 -13.39 22.23
N SER A 108 19.52 -13.77 22.29
CA SER A 108 18.53 -13.46 21.23
C SER A 108 18.18 -11.97 21.15
N ALA A 109 17.96 -11.46 19.96
CA ALA A 109 17.76 -10.05 19.69
C ALA A 109 16.49 -9.75 18.89
N GLY A 110 15.83 -8.61 19.17
CA GLY A 110 14.67 -8.11 18.43
C GLY A 110 15.05 -7.16 17.29
N LEU A 111 14.22 -7.12 16.26
CA LEU A 111 14.37 -6.25 15.08
C LEU A 111 13.08 -5.49 14.83
N VAL A 112 13.18 -4.16 14.60
CA VAL A 112 12.10 -3.36 13.99
C VAL A 112 12.58 -2.92 12.62
N SER A 113 11.80 -3.23 11.59
CA SER A 113 12.08 -2.84 10.21
C SER A 113 10.82 -2.32 9.52
N SER A 114 10.99 -1.45 8.52
CA SER A 114 9.89 -0.96 7.71
C SER A 114 9.46 -2.03 6.70
N VAL A 115 8.17 -2.38 6.70
CA VAL A 115 7.59 -3.43 5.85
C VAL A 115 6.35 -2.90 5.14
N GLY A 116 6.50 -2.49 3.89
CA GLY A 116 5.39 -1.97 3.11
C GLY A 116 5.07 -0.49 3.40
N ARG A 117 3.90 -0.04 2.93
CA ARG A 117 3.52 1.38 2.85
C ARG A 117 3.09 1.99 4.17
N THR A 118 2.32 1.23 4.94
CA THR A 118 1.60 1.70 6.14
C THR A 118 2.02 1.00 7.41
N LEU A 119 2.80 -0.08 7.30
CA LEU A 119 3.17 -0.93 8.41
C LEU A 119 4.68 -0.98 8.61
N GLU A 120 5.09 -1.12 9.87
CA GLU A 120 6.44 -1.46 10.30
C GLU A 120 6.46 -2.84 10.97
N GLU A 121 7.58 -3.55 10.85
CA GLU A 121 7.75 -4.86 11.44
C GLU A 121 8.42 -4.75 12.82
N PHE A 122 7.77 -5.32 13.83
CA PHE A 122 8.37 -5.59 15.12
C PHE A 122 8.64 -7.08 15.24
N LYS A 123 9.90 -7.42 15.48
CA LYS A 123 10.34 -8.80 15.63
C LYS A 123 11.22 -8.94 16.86
N THR A 124 10.95 -9.94 17.66
CA THR A 124 11.78 -10.33 18.80
C THR A 124 11.82 -11.83 18.95
N SER A 125 12.91 -12.37 19.49
CA SER A 125 13.03 -13.78 19.75
C SER A 125 13.44 -14.05 21.21
N VAL A 126 13.09 -15.23 21.71
CA VAL A 126 13.49 -15.72 23.03
C VAL A 126 13.68 -17.22 22.99
N THR A 127 14.67 -17.72 23.71
CA THR A 127 14.87 -19.15 23.90
C THR A 127 13.95 -19.66 25.00
N VAL A 128 13.06 -20.57 24.63
CA VAL A 128 12.13 -21.22 25.57
C VAL A 128 12.63 -22.61 25.92
N ALA A 129 12.86 -22.87 27.20
CA ALA A 129 13.34 -24.15 27.69
C ALA A 129 12.34 -25.29 27.39
N ALA A 130 12.83 -26.55 27.40
CA ALA A 130 12.01 -27.74 27.20
C ALA A 130 10.76 -27.77 28.10
N HIS A 131 9.59 -28.08 27.52
CA HIS A 131 8.30 -28.18 28.19
C HIS A 131 7.81 -26.90 28.90
N LYS A 132 8.33 -25.72 28.50
CA LYS A 132 7.96 -24.44 29.08
C LYS A 132 7.02 -23.66 28.16
N LYS A 133 6.37 -22.62 28.72
CA LYS A 133 5.48 -21.70 28.03
C LYS A 133 5.99 -20.28 28.19
N VAL A 134 5.77 -19.47 27.16
CA VAL A 134 6.01 -18.03 27.17
C VAL A 134 4.78 -17.29 26.67
N THR A 135 4.48 -16.15 27.29
CA THR A 135 3.48 -15.22 26.76
C THR A 135 4.20 -13.93 26.42
N PHE A 136 4.00 -13.46 25.19
CA PHE A 136 4.41 -12.12 24.73
C PHE A 136 3.21 -11.21 24.77
N GLU A 137 3.39 -9.98 25.21
CA GLU A 137 2.38 -8.94 25.21
C GLU A 137 3.01 -7.64 24.74
N LEU A 138 2.54 -7.12 23.60
CA LEU A 138 2.97 -5.86 23.00
C LEU A 138 1.81 -4.87 23.02
N THR A 139 2.05 -3.65 23.51
CA THR A 139 1.08 -2.54 23.42
C THR A 139 1.63 -1.46 22.51
N TYR A 140 0.81 -1.00 21.60
CA TYR A 140 1.08 0.19 20.78
C TYR A 140 -0.12 1.13 20.78
N GLU A 141 0.18 2.39 20.49
CA GLU A 141 -0.82 3.47 20.56
C GLU A 141 -0.70 4.35 19.33
N GLU A 142 -1.86 4.83 18.83
CA GLU A 142 -1.92 5.73 17.70
C GLU A 142 -3.12 6.69 17.81
N LEU A 143 -2.92 7.95 17.41
CA LEU A 143 -4.01 8.86 17.12
C LEU A 143 -4.46 8.63 15.67
N MET A 144 -5.71 8.27 15.49
CA MET A 144 -6.28 7.98 14.19
C MET A 144 -6.43 9.26 13.37
N LYS A 145 -5.94 9.25 12.14
CA LYS A 145 -6.09 10.35 11.20
C LYS A 145 -7.40 10.21 10.42
N ARG A 146 -8.20 11.28 10.37
CA ARG A 146 -9.36 11.32 9.48
C ARG A 146 -8.93 11.66 8.06
N THR A 147 -9.27 10.79 7.12
CA THR A 147 -9.02 10.98 5.68
C THR A 147 -10.28 10.59 4.91
N HIS A 148 -10.62 11.33 3.87
CA HIS A 148 -11.83 11.09 3.06
C HIS A 148 -13.11 10.95 3.91
N GLY A 149 -13.21 11.68 5.01
CA GLY A 149 -14.38 11.67 5.87
C GLY A 149 -14.52 10.45 6.79
N LYS A 150 -13.45 9.70 7.04
CA LYS A 150 -13.48 8.49 7.88
C LYS A 150 -12.15 8.24 8.59
N TYR A 151 -12.22 7.48 9.68
CA TYR A 151 -11.06 6.92 10.37
C TYR A 151 -10.89 5.45 9.97
N GLU A 152 -9.65 5.00 9.87
CA GLU A 152 -9.31 3.62 9.55
C GLU A 152 -8.36 3.06 10.61
N LEU A 153 -8.82 2.06 11.36
CA LEU A 153 -8.00 1.27 12.28
C LEU A 153 -7.51 0.03 11.54
N GLN A 154 -6.23 -0.01 11.23
CA GLN A 154 -5.60 -1.11 10.50
C GLN A 154 -4.94 -2.09 11.48
N ILE A 155 -5.44 -3.31 11.54
CA ILE A 155 -4.89 -4.39 12.36
C ILE A 155 -4.33 -5.47 11.42
N HIS A 156 -3.02 -5.66 11.44
CA HIS A 156 -2.38 -6.75 10.69
C HIS A 156 -2.28 -8.00 11.56
N ALA A 157 -2.82 -9.12 11.07
CA ALA A 157 -2.75 -10.39 11.77
C ALA A 157 -1.94 -11.43 10.98
N ARG A 158 -0.82 -11.86 11.57
CA ARG A 158 0.07 -12.89 11.04
C ARG A 158 0.61 -13.75 12.16
N PRO A 159 -0.16 -14.71 12.66
CA PRO A 159 0.24 -15.54 13.79
C PRO A 159 1.33 -16.58 13.47
N MET A 160 1.80 -16.68 12.23
CA MET A 160 2.82 -17.59 11.70
C MET A 160 2.41 -19.08 11.68
N GLN A 161 1.25 -19.41 12.19
CA GLN A 161 0.61 -20.74 12.11
C GLN A 161 -0.90 -20.58 12.32
N PRO A 162 -1.76 -21.54 11.93
CA PRO A 162 -3.15 -21.57 12.36
C PRO A 162 -3.27 -21.75 13.88
N VAL A 163 -3.99 -20.87 14.56
CA VAL A 163 -4.10 -20.81 16.03
C VAL A 163 -5.49 -21.24 16.48
N ARG A 164 -5.58 -22.11 17.49
CA ARG A 164 -6.85 -22.63 18.01
C ARG A 164 -7.68 -21.55 18.70
N ASP A 165 -7.03 -20.72 19.52
CA ASP A 165 -7.63 -19.60 20.24
C ASP A 165 -7.13 -18.30 19.64
N PHE A 166 -7.64 -17.97 18.43
CA PHE A 166 -7.35 -16.72 17.74
C PHE A 166 -8.53 -15.76 17.90
N LYS A 167 -8.25 -14.54 18.36
CA LYS A 167 -9.28 -13.51 18.57
C LYS A 167 -8.76 -12.13 18.25
N VAL A 168 -9.58 -11.34 17.58
CA VAL A 168 -9.45 -9.89 17.51
C VAL A 168 -10.70 -9.28 18.12
N ASP A 169 -10.52 -8.49 19.15
CA ASP A 169 -11.57 -7.75 19.85
C ASP A 169 -11.29 -6.25 19.68
N VAL A 170 -12.22 -5.53 19.05
CA VAL A 170 -12.14 -4.08 18.91
C VAL A 170 -13.33 -3.45 19.59
N TYR A 171 -13.06 -2.53 20.49
CA TYR A 171 -14.04 -1.69 21.14
C TYR A 171 -13.80 -0.23 20.79
N ILE A 172 -14.83 0.46 20.30
CA ILE A 172 -14.78 1.87 19.98
C ILE A 172 -15.79 2.61 20.83
N HIS A 173 -15.35 3.67 21.49
CA HIS A 173 -16.19 4.58 22.24
C HIS A 173 -15.96 6.02 21.79
N GLU A 174 -17.02 6.66 21.29
CA GLU A 174 -16.99 8.05 20.82
C GLU A 174 -18.15 8.83 21.44
N GLU A 175 -17.83 9.83 22.24
CA GLU A 175 -18.85 10.66 22.92
C GLU A 175 -19.76 11.39 21.93
N ALA A 176 -19.22 11.77 20.77
CA ALA A 176 -19.98 12.40 19.70
C ALA A 176 -20.99 11.49 19.02
N GLY A 177 -20.95 10.20 19.33
CA GLY A 177 -21.71 9.17 18.60
C GLY A 177 -21.01 8.72 17.33
N ILE A 178 -21.25 7.48 16.93
CA ILE A 178 -20.67 6.84 15.75
C ILE A 178 -21.69 6.91 14.61
N SER A 179 -21.36 7.59 13.51
CA SER A 179 -22.28 7.77 12.38
C SER A 179 -22.39 6.51 11.52
N PHE A 180 -21.28 5.79 11.34
CA PHE A 180 -21.25 4.49 10.69
C PHE A 180 -20.02 3.70 11.13
N ILE A 181 -20.07 2.37 10.93
CA ILE A 181 -18.93 1.47 11.08
C ILE A 181 -18.97 0.39 10.01
N ASP A 182 -17.80 0.09 9.43
CA ASP A 182 -17.63 -0.99 8.47
C ASP A 182 -16.30 -1.72 8.66
N VAL A 183 -16.18 -2.93 8.09
CA VAL A 183 -14.97 -3.75 8.18
C VAL A 183 -14.56 -4.19 6.79
N LYS A 184 -13.31 -3.89 6.42
CA LYS A 184 -12.72 -4.22 5.13
C LYS A 184 -11.31 -4.81 5.29
N GLY A 185 -10.61 -5.04 4.20
CA GLY A 185 -9.25 -5.59 4.17
C GLY A 185 -9.21 -7.08 3.83
N GLY A 186 -8.02 -7.62 3.61
CA GLY A 186 -7.82 -9.00 3.16
C GLY A 186 -8.42 -10.07 4.08
N LEU A 187 -8.51 -9.78 5.38
CA LEU A 187 -9.14 -10.69 6.35
C LEU A 187 -10.67 -10.55 6.45
N SER A 188 -11.30 -9.65 5.70
CA SER A 188 -12.76 -9.52 5.61
C SER A 188 -13.37 -10.20 4.39
N THR A 189 -12.56 -10.92 3.61
CA THR A 189 -12.99 -11.67 2.41
C THR A 189 -13.47 -13.09 2.77
N TYR A 190 -14.17 -13.74 1.85
CA TYR A 190 -14.58 -15.14 2.03
C TYR A 190 -13.36 -16.08 2.22
N PRO A 191 -13.36 -17.06 3.12
CA PRO A 191 -14.45 -17.41 4.07
C PRO A 191 -14.35 -16.70 5.44
N LEU A 192 -13.37 -15.82 5.63
CA LEU A 192 -13.09 -15.16 6.91
C LEU A 192 -14.17 -14.14 7.29
N ALA A 193 -14.85 -13.56 6.31
CA ALA A 193 -15.96 -12.63 6.53
C ALA A 193 -17.03 -13.18 7.49
N TYR A 194 -17.27 -14.48 7.46
CA TYR A 194 -18.24 -15.14 8.38
C TYR A 194 -17.75 -15.22 9.83
N ALA A 195 -16.48 -15.01 10.07
CA ALA A 195 -15.92 -14.98 11.43
C ALA A 195 -15.97 -13.57 12.05
N ILE A 196 -16.44 -12.57 11.30
CA ILE A 196 -16.58 -11.19 11.75
C ILE A 196 -17.99 -10.96 12.27
N THR A 197 -18.08 -10.45 13.49
CA THR A 197 -19.32 -9.95 14.09
C THR A 197 -19.14 -8.48 14.42
N LYS A 198 -20.07 -7.65 13.95
CA LYS A 198 -20.06 -6.21 14.12
C LYS A 198 -21.36 -5.80 14.83
N THR A 199 -21.25 -5.07 15.95
CA THR A 199 -22.38 -4.47 16.67
C THR A 199 -22.11 -2.98 16.84
N HIS A 200 -23.16 -2.19 16.76
CA HIS A 200 -23.08 -0.74 16.83
C HIS A 200 -24.26 -0.18 17.65
N ALA A 201 -23.94 0.66 18.58
CA ALA A 201 -24.89 1.51 19.33
C ALA A 201 -24.46 2.97 19.13
N ASP A 202 -25.26 3.94 19.61
CA ASP A 202 -25.03 5.37 19.36
C ASP A 202 -23.56 5.80 19.58
N LYS A 203 -23.02 5.55 20.78
CA LYS A 203 -21.64 5.96 21.15
C LYS A 203 -20.62 4.82 21.16
N GLN A 204 -21.05 3.60 20.93
CA GLN A 204 -20.22 2.42 21.13
C GLN A 204 -20.33 1.47 19.96
N ALA A 205 -19.20 0.88 19.58
CA ALA A 205 -19.18 -0.20 18.60
C ALA A 205 -18.21 -1.29 19.00
N TRP A 206 -18.54 -2.51 18.61
CA TRP A 206 -17.72 -3.69 18.82
C TRP A 206 -17.53 -4.43 17.51
N VAL A 207 -16.30 -4.84 17.24
CA VAL A 207 -15.95 -5.74 16.16
C VAL A 207 -15.21 -6.93 16.75
N TYR A 208 -15.73 -8.13 16.50
CA TYR A 208 -15.14 -9.39 16.90
C TYR A 208 -14.75 -10.17 15.64
N PHE A 209 -13.55 -10.70 15.62
CA PHE A 209 -13.08 -11.55 14.52
C PHE A 209 -12.46 -12.82 15.12
N TYR A 210 -13.21 -13.93 15.06
CA TYR A 210 -12.86 -15.22 15.67
C TYR A 210 -12.87 -16.36 14.64
N PRO A 211 -11.90 -16.38 13.71
CA PRO A 211 -11.84 -17.42 12.69
C PRO A 211 -11.42 -18.77 13.28
N THR A 212 -12.15 -19.80 12.89
CA THR A 212 -11.78 -21.19 13.18
C THR A 212 -10.47 -21.57 12.50
N VAL A 213 -9.78 -22.60 13.00
CA VAL A 213 -8.55 -23.13 12.37
C VAL A 213 -8.77 -23.47 10.88
N TYR A 214 -9.96 -23.94 10.54
CA TYR A 214 -10.32 -24.23 9.15
C TYR A 214 -10.38 -22.95 8.30
N GLN A 215 -11.06 -21.92 8.77
CA GLN A 215 -11.14 -20.64 8.08
C GLN A 215 -9.77 -19.98 7.91
N GLN A 216 -8.89 -20.10 8.93
CA GLN A 216 -7.52 -19.57 8.90
C GLN A 216 -6.61 -20.22 7.84
N LYS A 217 -7.02 -21.33 7.25
CA LYS A 217 -6.30 -22.06 6.19
C LYS A 217 -6.87 -21.83 4.80
N MET A 218 -8.05 -21.24 4.70
CA MET A 218 -8.83 -21.17 3.45
C MET A 218 -8.87 -19.79 2.81
N CYS A 219 -8.29 -18.76 3.45
CA CYS A 219 -8.28 -17.42 2.86
C CYS A 219 -7.23 -17.31 1.75
N ASP A 220 -7.41 -16.37 0.82
CA ASP A 220 -6.53 -16.19 -0.35
C ASP A 220 -5.07 -15.91 0.02
N SER A 221 -4.84 -15.19 1.13
CA SER A 221 -3.52 -14.94 1.70
C SER A 221 -3.09 -15.99 2.75
N CYS A 222 -3.87 -17.06 2.95
CA CYS A 222 -3.57 -18.12 3.89
C CYS A 222 -2.74 -19.20 3.22
N GLY A 223 -1.84 -19.77 4.00
CA GLY A 223 -1.04 -20.91 3.58
C GLY A 223 -0.81 -21.85 4.76
N ASP A 224 0.23 -22.65 4.69
CA ASP A 224 0.66 -23.51 5.79
C ASP A 224 1.00 -22.74 7.07
N GLN A 225 1.33 -21.45 6.93
CA GLN A 225 1.60 -20.53 8.04
C GLN A 225 0.34 -19.87 8.62
N GLY A 226 -0.86 -20.19 8.11
CA GLY A 226 -2.11 -19.57 8.53
C GLY A 226 -2.33 -18.20 7.90
N MET A 227 -3.14 -17.38 8.57
CA MET A 227 -3.53 -16.05 8.08
C MET A 227 -2.34 -15.08 7.99
N ASN A 228 -2.37 -14.25 6.94
CA ASN A 228 -1.46 -13.12 6.77
C ASN A 228 -2.22 -12.01 6.04
N GLY A 229 -2.71 -11.02 6.76
CA GLY A 229 -3.48 -9.95 6.13
C GLY A 229 -3.97 -8.90 7.12
N ASP A 230 -4.69 -7.93 6.58
CA ASP A 230 -5.22 -6.78 7.31
C ASP A 230 -6.71 -6.90 7.58
N LEU A 231 -7.11 -6.59 8.81
CA LEU A 231 -8.47 -6.28 9.20
C LEU A 231 -8.54 -4.77 9.39
N VAL A 232 -9.32 -4.07 8.58
CA VAL A 232 -9.42 -2.62 8.62
C VAL A 232 -10.82 -2.23 9.06
N ILE A 233 -10.91 -1.66 10.25
CA ILE A 233 -12.16 -1.13 10.79
C ILE A 233 -12.27 0.33 10.38
N VAL A 234 -13.34 0.66 9.67
CA VAL A 234 -13.61 1.98 9.13
C VAL A 234 -14.81 2.57 9.83
N TYR A 235 -14.69 3.77 10.39
CA TYR A 235 -15.81 4.45 11.04
C TYR A 235 -15.70 5.97 10.88
N ASP A 236 -16.80 6.68 11.16
CA ASP A 236 -16.80 8.11 11.38
C ASP A 236 -17.73 8.45 12.55
N VAL A 237 -17.63 9.68 13.05
CA VAL A 237 -18.41 10.17 14.19
C VAL A 237 -19.41 11.23 13.74
N ASN A 238 -20.47 11.41 14.55
CA ASN A 238 -21.38 12.54 14.36
C ASN A 238 -20.66 13.86 14.60
N ARG A 239 -20.99 14.89 13.85
CA ARG A 239 -20.35 16.23 13.94
C ARG A 239 -21.38 17.35 13.92
N ASP A 240 -21.10 18.31 14.76
CA ASP A 240 -21.79 19.60 14.69
C ASP A 240 -20.98 20.56 13.83
N ASN A 241 -21.66 21.44 13.10
CA ASN A 241 -21.03 22.43 12.21
C ASN A 241 -20.40 23.62 12.95
N GLY A 242 -20.16 23.48 14.25
CA GLY A 242 -19.61 24.47 15.12
C GLY A 242 -18.11 24.38 15.37
N LEU A 243 -17.75 24.63 16.61
CA LEU A 243 -16.35 24.60 17.07
C LEU A 243 -15.72 23.20 17.06
N GLY A 244 -16.50 22.14 16.92
CA GLY A 244 -16.05 20.74 17.03
C GLY A 244 -16.05 20.23 18.47
N HIS A 245 -15.40 19.09 18.71
CA HIS A 245 -15.43 18.41 20.00
C HIS A 245 -14.21 18.77 20.85
N ILE A 246 -14.44 19.20 22.08
CA ILE A 246 -13.39 19.50 23.04
C ILE A 246 -13.57 18.63 24.27
N LYS A 247 -12.56 17.82 24.57
CA LYS A 247 -12.55 16.96 25.76
C LYS A 247 -11.48 17.44 26.74
N LYS A 248 -11.80 17.47 28.03
CA LYS A 248 -10.91 17.90 29.11
C LYS A 248 -10.84 16.84 30.20
N SER A 249 -9.64 16.58 30.69
CA SER A 249 -9.38 15.75 31.88
C SER A 249 -8.03 16.10 32.49
N ASP A 250 -7.95 16.11 33.81
CA ASP A 250 -6.72 16.22 34.60
C ASP A 250 -5.79 17.40 34.20
N GLY A 251 -6.38 18.54 33.87
CA GLY A 251 -5.64 19.74 33.49
C GLY A 251 -5.15 19.73 32.02
N TYR A 252 -5.62 18.80 31.21
CA TYR A 252 -5.32 18.72 29.76
C TYR A 252 -6.61 18.85 28.96
N PHE A 253 -6.45 19.19 27.66
CA PHE A 253 -7.55 19.17 26.71
C PHE A 253 -7.09 18.63 25.36
N VAL A 254 -8.03 18.09 24.61
CA VAL A 254 -7.90 17.75 23.19
C VAL A 254 -9.10 18.31 22.46
N HIS A 255 -8.82 19.04 21.38
CA HIS A 255 -9.81 19.65 20.50
C HIS A 255 -9.76 19.00 19.12
N HIS A 256 -10.85 18.41 18.69
CA HIS A 256 -11.08 17.81 17.39
C HIS A 256 -11.94 18.74 16.54
N PHE A 257 -11.34 19.38 15.54
CA PHE A 257 -12.00 20.36 14.68
C PHE A 257 -12.12 19.81 13.26
N ALA A 258 -13.33 19.55 12.80
CA ALA A 258 -13.64 19.03 11.48
C ALA A 258 -15.02 19.51 10.99
N PRO A 259 -15.19 20.81 10.72
CA PRO A 259 -16.45 21.35 10.24
C PRO A 259 -16.80 20.77 8.85
N SER A 260 -18.08 20.47 8.66
CA SER A 260 -18.70 20.14 7.40
C SER A 260 -19.51 21.33 6.86
N ASP A 261 -20.14 21.17 5.71
CA ASP A 261 -21.06 22.13 5.09
C ASP A 261 -20.47 23.52 4.80
N LEU A 262 -19.13 23.59 4.68
CA LEU A 262 -18.45 24.79 4.23
C LEU A 262 -18.37 24.84 2.70
N PRO A 263 -18.48 26.04 2.08
CA PRO A 263 -18.29 26.16 0.65
C PRO A 263 -16.85 25.78 0.28
N ARG A 264 -16.70 25.04 -0.84
CA ARG A 264 -15.40 24.75 -1.42
C ARG A 264 -14.68 26.03 -1.81
N ILE A 265 -13.40 26.11 -1.50
CA ILE A 265 -12.53 27.19 -1.95
C ILE A 265 -11.92 26.74 -3.30
N PRO A 266 -12.05 27.54 -4.38
CA PRO A 266 -11.35 27.25 -5.62
C PRO A 266 -9.84 27.23 -5.40
N LYS A 267 -9.15 26.30 -6.05
CA LYS A 267 -7.70 26.15 -5.86
C LYS A 267 -6.88 26.64 -7.06
N ASN A 268 -5.64 27.03 -6.76
CA ASN A 268 -4.57 27.20 -7.72
C ASN A 268 -3.55 26.11 -7.48
N VAL A 269 -3.37 25.17 -8.38
CA VAL A 269 -2.46 24.05 -8.19
C VAL A 269 -1.39 24.02 -9.28
N VAL A 270 -0.13 23.88 -8.87
CA VAL A 270 0.99 23.63 -9.79
C VAL A 270 1.56 22.25 -9.52
N PHE A 271 1.60 21.43 -10.53
CA PHE A 271 2.28 20.15 -10.54
C PHE A 271 3.67 20.33 -11.16
N VAL A 272 4.70 19.97 -10.40
CA VAL A 272 6.10 19.95 -10.81
C VAL A 272 6.52 18.50 -10.91
N ILE A 273 6.79 18.02 -12.12
CA ILE A 273 6.86 16.61 -12.45
C ILE A 273 8.24 16.29 -12.97
N ASP A 274 8.93 15.42 -12.27
CA ASP A 274 10.20 14.86 -12.69
C ASP A 274 10.02 13.99 -13.95
N GLN A 275 10.80 14.29 -14.98
CA GLN A 275 10.93 13.48 -16.19
C GLN A 275 12.39 13.07 -16.42
N SER A 276 13.22 13.05 -15.36
CA SER A 276 14.61 12.60 -15.46
C SER A 276 14.72 11.13 -15.87
N GLY A 277 15.91 10.72 -16.31
CA GLY A 277 16.14 9.36 -16.79
C GLY A 277 15.85 8.25 -15.77
N SER A 278 15.88 8.55 -14.47
CA SER A 278 15.51 7.61 -13.38
C SER A 278 14.02 7.28 -13.33
N MET A 279 13.16 8.15 -13.89
CA MET A 279 11.72 7.92 -14.02
C MET A 279 11.34 6.88 -15.09
N HIS A 280 12.32 6.29 -15.80
CA HIS A 280 12.10 5.35 -16.89
C HIS A 280 11.18 4.18 -16.52
N GLY A 281 10.37 3.75 -17.48
CA GLY A 281 9.50 2.59 -17.36
C GLY A 281 8.22 2.87 -16.59
N ARG A 282 7.92 2.03 -15.58
CA ARG A 282 6.63 2.08 -14.84
C ARG A 282 6.39 3.40 -14.09
N LYS A 283 7.44 4.06 -13.58
CA LYS A 283 7.31 5.30 -12.82
C LYS A 283 6.68 6.42 -13.65
N ILE A 284 7.21 6.66 -14.86
CA ILE A 284 6.68 7.71 -15.74
C ILE A 284 5.29 7.36 -16.28
N GLU A 285 5.03 6.08 -16.58
CA GLU A 285 3.72 5.61 -17.02
C GLU A 285 2.65 5.83 -15.94
N GLN A 286 2.91 5.39 -14.74
CA GLN A 286 2.02 5.57 -13.58
C GLN A 286 1.79 7.05 -13.27
N THR A 287 2.82 7.88 -13.44
CA THR A 287 2.71 9.34 -13.31
C THR A 287 1.78 9.94 -14.36
N ARG A 288 1.87 9.52 -15.63
CA ARG A 288 0.97 9.95 -16.71
C ARG A 288 -0.49 9.59 -16.38
N ILE A 289 -0.74 8.34 -15.98
CA ILE A 289 -2.08 7.84 -15.62
C ILE A 289 -2.63 8.66 -14.45
N ALA A 290 -1.88 8.82 -13.36
CA ALA A 290 -2.30 9.58 -12.19
C ALA A 290 -2.61 11.05 -12.53
N LEU A 291 -1.79 11.69 -13.35
CA LEU A 291 -2.04 13.07 -13.80
C LEU A 291 -3.33 13.20 -14.59
N ILE A 292 -3.65 12.24 -15.46
CA ILE A 292 -4.90 12.23 -16.20
C ILE A 292 -6.10 12.11 -15.25
N HIS A 293 -6.02 11.24 -14.24
CA HIS A 293 -7.06 11.13 -13.22
C HIS A 293 -7.22 12.43 -12.43
N ILE A 294 -6.13 13.03 -11.96
CA ILE A 294 -6.12 14.29 -11.23
C ILE A 294 -6.71 15.43 -12.07
N LEU A 295 -6.34 15.51 -13.35
CA LEU A 295 -6.86 16.53 -14.26
C LEU A 295 -8.36 16.38 -14.52
N ASN A 296 -8.90 15.16 -14.46
CA ASN A 296 -10.36 14.93 -14.54
C ASN A 296 -11.11 15.45 -13.32
N ASP A 297 -10.44 15.54 -12.18
CA ASP A 297 -11.04 15.90 -10.88
C ASP A 297 -10.99 17.41 -10.59
N LEU A 298 -10.34 18.21 -11.46
CA LEU A 298 -10.29 19.65 -11.33
C LEU A 298 -11.65 20.28 -11.68
N ALA A 299 -12.16 21.11 -10.80
CA ALA A 299 -13.41 21.85 -11.04
C ALA A 299 -13.18 23.04 -11.98
N GLU A 300 -14.21 23.48 -12.71
CA GLU A 300 -14.09 24.51 -13.73
C GLU A 300 -13.56 25.86 -13.21
N ASP A 301 -13.81 26.18 -11.94
CA ASP A 301 -13.32 27.40 -11.28
C ASP A 301 -11.91 27.27 -10.68
N ASP A 302 -11.30 26.07 -10.71
CA ASP A 302 -9.90 25.88 -10.35
C ASP A 302 -8.96 26.44 -11.43
N HIS A 303 -7.73 26.78 -11.03
CA HIS A 303 -6.65 27.14 -11.93
C HIS A 303 -5.47 26.21 -11.70
N PHE A 304 -4.80 25.82 -12.80
CA PHE A 304 -3.72 24.86 -12.68
C PHE A 304 -2.58 25.14 -13.68
N GLY A 305 -1.41 24.60 -13.37
CA GLY A 305 -0.24 24.60 -14.21
C GLY A 305 0.52 23.27 -14.14
N LEU A 306 1.13 22.88 -15.25
CA LEU A 306 2.01 21.71 -15.34
C LEU A 306 3.41 22.18 -15.72
N ILE A 307 4.40 21.73 -14.96
CA ILE A 307 5.83 21.90 -15.20
C ILE A 307 6.44 20.52 -15.22
N THR A 308 7.15 20.17 -16.27
CA THR A 308 8.02 18.99 -16.28
C THR A 308 9.47 19.43 -16.24
N PHE A 309 10.34 18.63 -15.62
CA PHE A 309 11.75 18.98 -15.51
C PHE A 309 12.67 17.76 -15.59
N ASP A 310 13.80 18.00 -16.21
CA ASP A 310 15.01 17.20 -16.23
C ASP A 310 16.21 18.12 -15.85
N ASP A 311 17.22 18.27 -16.68
CA ASP A 311 18.21 19.35 -16.62
C ASP A 311 17.67 20.69 -17.15
N ARG A 312 16.44 20.70 -17.65
CA ARG A 312 15.71 21.86 -18.20
C ARG A 312 14.29 21.87 -17.68
N ILE A 313 13.71 23.07 -17.64
CA ILE A 313 12.33 23.26 -17.23
C ILE A 313 11.44 23.41 -18.47
N SER A 314 10.46 22.56 -18.58
CA SER A 314 9.43 22.59 -19.62
C SER A 314 8.09 22.94 -19.03
N TYR A 315 7.34 23.80 -19.70
CA TYR A 315 6.04 24.27 -19.25
C TYR A 315 4.97 23.81 -20.24
N TRP A 316 3.88 23.26 -19.75
CA TRP A 316 2.69 23.14 -20.57
C TRP A 316 2.15 24.52 -20.96
N LYS A 317 2.04 25.42 -19.96
CA LYS A 317 1.81 26.86 -20.14
C LYS A 317 2.60 27.63 -19.10
N ARG A 318 3.02 28.87 -19.44
CA ARG A 318 3.85 29.69 -18.55
C ARG A 318 3.09 30.35 -17.42
N GLU A 319 1.75 30.29 -17.44
CA GLU A 319 0.85 30.87 -16.44
C GLU A 319 -0.20 29.87 -16.03
N LEU A 320 -0.81 30.05 -14.86
CA LEU A 320 -1.96 29.29 -14.43
C LEU A 320 -3.16 29.58 -15.31
N VAL A 321 -3.88 28.56 -15.68
CA VAL A 321 -5.07 28.66 -16.51
C VAL A 321 -6.25 27.94 -15.86
N GLN A 322 -7.45 28.47 -16.15
CA GLN A 322 -8.70 27.87 -15.67
C GLN A 322 -8.86 26.42 -16.17
N ALA A 323 -9.40 25.57 -15.32
CA ALA A 323 -9.64 24.15 -15.60
C ALA A 323 -10.91 23.93 -16.46
N ASN A 324 -11.04 24.70 -17.55
CA ASN A 324 -12.11 24.47 -18.50
C ASN A 324 -11.80 23.30 -19.43
N ARG A 325 -12.82 22.74 -20.09
CA ARG A 325 -12.71 21.54 -20.93
C ARG A 325 -11.56 21.59 -21.94
N LYS A 326 -11.39 22.76 -22.63
CA LYS A 326 -10.32 22.94 -23.63
C LYS A 326 -8.93 22.87 -23.02
N ASN A 327 -8.73 23.47 -21.85
CA ASN A 327 -7.45 23.48 -21.17
C ASN A 327 -7.15 22.08 -20.58
N LEU A 328 -8.17 21.41 -20.01
CA LEU A 328 -8.02 20.05 -19.48
C LEU A 328 -7.61 19.07 -20.58
N GLU A 329 -8.29 19.06 -21.73
CA GLU A 329 -7.91 18.16 -22.83
C GLU A 329 -6.49 18.46 -23.37
N SER A 330 -6.14 19.74 -23.49
CA SER A 330 -4.76 20.11 -23.86
C SER A 330 -3.72 19.65 -22.82
N ALA A 331 -4.04 19.75 -21.53
CA ALA A 331 -3.16 19.31 -20.45
C ALA A 331 -3.01 17.79 -20.39
N LYS A 332 -4.10 17.05 -20.61
CA LYS A 332 -4.06 15.58 -20.70
C LYS A 332 -3.21 15.11 -21.88
N ASN A 333 -3.31 15.78 -23.02
CA ASN A 333 -2.44 15.50 -24.17
C ASN A 333 -0.97 15.80 -23.84
N PHE A 334 -0.68 16.88 -23.12
CA PHE A 334 0.68 17.14 -22.64
C PHE A 334 1.15 16.06 -21.67
N ALA A 335 0.30 15.65 -20.72
CA ALA A 335 0.63 14.61 -19.73
C ALA A 335 0.94 13.24 -20.38
N ARG A 336 0.19 12.85 -21.42
CA ARG A 336 0.44 11.59 -22.17
C ARG A 336 1.80 11.58 -22.87
N ASN A 337 2.31 12.75 -23.26
CA ASN A 337 3.57 12.90 -23.99
C ASN A 337 4.75 13.32 -23.09
N ILE A 338 4.66 13.12 -21.78
CA ILE A 338 5.81 13.30 -20.89
C ILE A 338 6.73 12.09 -21.09
N GLU A 339 7.98 12.35 -21.48
CA GLU A 339 8.98 11.31 -21.73
C GLU A 339 10.18 11.52 -20.83
N GLU A 340 10.73 10.43 -20.33
CA GLU A 340 11.89 10.46 -19.45
C GLU A 340 13.17 10.80 -20.22
N ARG A 341 13.98 11.70 -19.65
CA ARG A 341 15.28 12.12 -20.23
C ARG A 341 16.09 12.95 -19.25
N GLY A 342 17.39 13.03 -19.50
CA GLY A 342 18.28 13.99 -18.83
C GLY A 342 18.54 13.68 -17.35
N SER A 343 19.09 14.68 -16.67
CA SER A 343 19.40 14.68 -15.22
C SER A 343 18.35 15.51 -14.47
N THR A 344 18.50 15.69 -13.14
CA THR A 344 17.42 16.14 -12.25
C THR A 344 17.75 17.50 -11.63
N ASP A 345 17.15 18.61 -12.07
CA ASP A 345 17.24 19.94 -11.44
C ASP A 345 15.98 20.27 -10.63
N ILE A 346 15.86 19.66 -9.46
CA ILE A 346 14.73 19.89 -8.53
C ILE A 346 14.67 21.35 -8.09
N HIS A 347 15.86 22.00 -7.90
CA HIS A 347 15.92 23.34 -7.39
C HIS A 347 15.18 24.34 -8.26
N GLU A 348 15.58 24.45 -9.52
CA GLU A 348 14.95 25.41 -10.43
C GLU A 348 13.48 25.04 -10.71
N ALA A 349 13.17 23.75 -10.80
CA ALA A 349 11.82 23.27 -11.03
C ALA A 349 10.83 23.74 -9.95
N VAL A 350 11.16 23.54 -8.68
CA VAL A 350 10.30 23.97 -7.55
C VAL A 350 10.21 25.50 -7.47
N LEU A 351 11.33 26.21 -7.74
CA LEU A 351 11.31 27.68 -7.78
C LEU A 351 10.40 28.21 -8.88
N GLN A 352 10.37 27.57 -10.05
CA GLN A 352 9.47 27.97 -11.15
C GLN A 352 8.01 27.70 -10.77
N GLY A 353 7.71 26.59 -10.13
CA GLY A 353 6.37 26.31 -9.59
C GLY A 353 5.93 27.38 -8.58
N ALA A 354 6.81 27.73 -7.65
CA ALA A 354 6.55 28.79 -6.68
C ALA A 354 6.35 30.16 -7.33
N ARG A 355 7.16 30.51 -8.35
CA ARG A 355 6.99 31.76 -9.12
C ARG A 355 5.64 31.81 -9.84
N MET A 356 5.20 30.69 -10.45
CA MET A 356 3.92 30.60 -11.14
C MET A 356 2.75 30.83 -10.19
N LEU A 357 2.77 30.25 -8.98
CA LEU A 357 1.76 30.50 -7.94
C LEU A 357 1.80 31.93 -7.40
N ASN A 358 3.00 32.45 -7.12
CA ASN A 358 3.16 33.83 -6.63
C ASN A 358 2.71 34.89 -7.64
N ALA A 359 2.81 34.61 -8.94
CA ALA A 359 2.34 35.50 -10.00
C ALA A 359 0.82 35.48 -10.16
N HIS A 360 0.15 34.43 -9.69
CA HIS A 360 -1.29 34.24 -9.81
C HIS A 360 -2.01 34.50 -8.48
N ASN A 361 -2.02 35.77 -8.05
CA ASN A 361 -2.69 36.16 -6.82
C ASN A 361 -4.20 36.33 -7.07
N ARG A 362 -4.98 35.28 -6.82
CA ARG A 362 -6.44 35.27 -6.95
C ARG A 362 -7.04 35.24 -5.53
N GLU A 363 -7.74 36.35 -5.20
CA GLU A 363 -8.43 36.43 -3.91
C GLU A 363 -9.45 35.30 -3.76
N GLY A 364 -9.55 34.71 -2.57
CA GLY A 364 -10.51 33.64 -2.27
C GLY A 364 -10.19 32.28 -2.88
N SER A 365 -8.96 32.07 -3.28
CA SER A 365 -8.48 30.77 -3.73
C SER A 365 -7.38 30.24 -2.82
N ALA A 366 -7.27 28.92 -2.75
CA ALA A 366 -6.21 28.21 -2.05
C ALA A 366 -5.11 27.79 -3.00
N SER A 367 -3.85 28.16 -2.74
CA SER A 367 -2.71 27.81 -3.58
C SER A 367 -1.99 26.58 -3.04
N ILE A 368 -1.60 25.65 -3.92
CA ILE A 368 -0.97 24.36 -3.59
C ILE A 368 0.15 24.07 -4.59
N LEU A 369 1.34 23.70 -4.10
CA LEU A 369 2.46 23.25 -4.92
C LEU A 369 2.71 21.77 -4.67
N ILE A 370 2.75 20.94 -5.74
CA ILE A 370 2.96 19.50 -5.66
C ILE A 370 4.18 19.13 -6.50
N LEU A 371 5.19 18.54 -5.88
CA LEU A 371 6.39 18.00 -6.51
C LEU A 371 6.29 16.48 -6.59
N LEU A 372 6.53 15.91 -7.79
CA LEU A 372 6.68 14.47 -8.01
C LEU A 372 8.08 14.21 -8.53
N THR A 373 8.86 13.38 -7.82
CA THR A 373 10.25 13.04 -8.20
C THR A 373 10.64 11.68 -7.64
N ASP A 374 11.60 11.00 -8.28
CA ASP A 374 12.16 9.72 -7.79
C ASP A 374 13.64 9.81 -7.43
N GLY A 375 14.26 10.96 -7.63
CA GLY A 375 15.70 11.10 -7.54
C GLY A 375 16.22 12.19 -6.61
N ASP A 376 17.53 12.14 -6.46
CA ASP A 376 18.34 13.22 -5.89
C ASP A 376 18.59 14.31 -6.94
N PRO A 377 18.80 15.58 -6.53
CA PRO A 377 19.21 16.62 -7.45
C PRO A 377 20.59 16.32 -8.03
N THR A 378 20.67 16.05 -9.34
CA THR A 378 21.90 15.69 -10.05
C THR A 378 22.41 16.78 -10.98
N SER A 379 21.62 17.84 -11.21
CA SER A 379 21.99 19.00 -12.00
C SER A 379 21.55 20.30 -11.32
N GLY A 380 22.03 21.44 -11.82
CA GLY A 380 21.74 22.74 -11.22
C GLY A 380 22.36 22.90 -9.82
N VAL A 381 21.55 23.34 -8.86
CA VAL A 381 21.95 23.39 -7.45
C VAL A 381 21.69 22.04 -6.80
N THR A 382 22.77 21.34 -6.43
CA THR A 382 22.70 20.00 -5.84
C THR A 382 22.87 19.99 -4.31
N ASN A 383 23.28 21.11 -3.71
CA ASN A 383 23.37 21.21 -2.25
C ASN A 383 21.96 21.27 -1.64
N LEU A 384 21.58 20.23 -0.90
CA LEU A 384 20.24 20.02 -0.37
C LEU A 384 19.79 21.15 0.57
N GLU A 385 20.66 21.63 1.46
CA GLU A 385 20.33 22.71 2.39
C GLU A 385 20.09 24.04 1.66
N LYS A 386 20.88 24.30 0.60
CA LYS A 386 20.71 25.49 -0.24
C LYS A 386 19.39 25.42 -1.00
N ILE A 387 19.02 24.25 -1.53
CA ILE A 387 17.72 24.03 -2.17
C ILE A 387 16.59 24.36 -1.20
N GLN A 388 16.61 23.72 -0.01
CA GLN A 388 15.60 23.91 1.02
C GLN A 388 15.46 25.37 1.45
N SER A 389 16.57 26.07 1.65
CA SER A 389 16.58 27.48 2.01
C SER A 389 15.98 28.37 0.93
N ASN A 390 16.35 28.16 -0.34
CA ASN A 390 15.86 28.94 -1.48
C ASN A 390 14.36 28.68 -1.71
N VAL A 391 13.93 27.43 -1.63
CA VAL A 391 12.50 27.06 -1.76
C VAL A 391 11.67 27.70 -0.65
N ARG A 392 12.14 27.61 0.60
CA ARG A 392 11.48 28.27 1.74
C ARG A 392 11.35 29.77 1.55
N GLN A 393 12.40 30.45 1.03
CA GLN A 393 12.36 31.88 0.74
C GLN A 393 11.37 32.20 -0.39
N ALA A 394 11.31 31.37 -1.43
CA ALA A 394 10.42 31.57 -2.57
C ALA A 394 8.93 31.39 -2.23
N ILE A 395 8.63 30.41 -1.40
CA ILE A 395 7.25 30.13 -0.90
C ILE A 395 6.86 31.13 0.17
N ALA A 396 7.78 31.48 1.08
CA ALA A 396 7.60 32.44 2.17
C ALA A 396 6.31 32.21 3.01
N GLY A 397 5.96 30.94 3.25
CA GLY A 397 4.79 30.54 4.03
C GLY A 397 3.42 30.77 3.38
N LYS A 398 3.36 31.18 2.11
CA LYS A 398 2.11 31.55 1.44
C LYS A 398 1.24 30.36 1.03
N PHE A 399 1.85 29.21 0.79
CA PHE A 399 1.14 27.98 0.39
C PHE A 399 1.96 26.74 0.76
N PRO A 400 1.30 25.59 0.94
CA PRO A 400 1.99 24.35 1.22
C PRO A 400 2.73 23.78 0.00
N LEU A 401 3.87 23.11 0.28
CA LEU A 401 4.59 22.28 -0.67
C LEU A 401 4.42 20.81 -0.28
N TYR A 402 3.81 20.03 -1.14
CA TYR A 402 3.72 18.58 -1.02
C TYR A 402 4.75 17.91 -1.91
N CYS A 403 5.51 16.94 -1.34
CA CYS A 403 6.50 16.18 -2.10
C CYS A 403 6.09 14.70 -2.16
N LEU A 404 6.00 14.17 -3.37
CA LEU A 404 5.68 12.77 -3.64
C LEU A 404 6.94 12.12 -4.21
N GLY A 405 7.57 11.25 -3.40
CA GLY A 405 8.81 10.57 -3.75
C GLY A 405 8.55 9.16 -4.28
N PHE A 406 8.92 8.87 -5.54
CA PHE A 406 8.78 7.55 -6.13
C PHE A 406 9.91 6.60 -5.75
N GLY A 407 9.55 5.35 -5.44
CA GLY A 407 10.49 4.25 -5.25
C GLY A 407 11.14 4.20 -3.89
N PHE A 408 12.01 3.21 -3.71
CA PHE A 408 12.75 2.99 -2.46
C PHE A 408 14.08 3.76 -2.40
N ASP A 409 14.60 4.15 -3.55
CA ASP A 409 15.88 4.79 -3.76
C ASP A 409 15.83 6.32 -3.67
N VAL A 410 14.64 6.92 -3.59
CA VAL A 410 14.46 8.36 -3.44
C VAL A 410 15.01 8.86 -2.09
N ASN A 411 15.66 10.02 -2.09
CA ASN A 411 16.10 10.71 -0.87
C ASN A 411 14.89 11.30 -0.12
N PHE A 412 14.13 10.41 0.54
CA PHE A 412 12.88 10.79 1.18
C PHE A 412 13.09 11.81 2.31
N ASN A 413 14.18 11.70 3.08
CA ASN A 413 14.47 12.65 4.15
C ASN A 413 14.64 14.08 3.64
N PHE A 414 15.22 14.26 2.46
CA PHE A 414 15.35 15.57 1.82
C PHE A 414 13.97 16.14 1.45
N LEU A 415 13.11 15.32 0.84
CA LEU A 415 11.76 15.72 0.44
C LEU A 415 10.87 16.02 1.65
N GLU A 416 10.96 15.19 2.69
CA GLU A 416 10.22 15.35 3.94
C GLU A 416 10.59 16.65 4.64
N LYS A 417 11.88 16.91 4.80
CA LYS A 417 12.36 18.18 5.38
C LYS A 417 11.91 19.39 4.57
N MET A 418 11.99 19.32 3.24
CA MET A 418 11.57 20.42 2.36
C MET A 418 10.06 20.68 2.45
N SER A 419 9.23 19.63 2.49
CA SER A 419 7.78 19.75 2.66
C SER A 419 7.42 20.34 4.03
N LEU A 420 7.96 19.78 5.12
CA LEU A 420 7.70 20.22 6.48
C LEU A 420 8.06 21.69 6.71
N GLN A 421 9.15 22.16 6.11
CA GLN A 421 9.56 23.57 6.17
C GLN A 421 8.63 24.51 5.43
N ASN A 422 7.73 23.99 4.59
CA ASN A 422 6.79 24.73 3.77
C ASN A 422 5.33 24.29 4.02
N ASN A 423 4.97 24.00 5.26
CA ASN A 423 3.61 23.68 5.72
C ASN A 423 2.93 22.51 4.97
N GLY A 424 3.70 21.66 4.34
CA GLY A 424 3.21 20.48 3.62
C GLY A 424 3.70 19.19 4.25
N VAL A 425 3.50 18.10 3.54
CA VAL A 425 3.98 16.76 3.92
C VAL A 425 4.60 16.07 2.72
N ALA A 426 5.55 15.16 2.99
CA ALA A 426 6.05 14.26 1.96
C ALA A 426 5.35 12.89 2.07
N ARG A 427 5.16 12.25 0.94
CA ARG A 427 4.65 10.86 0.87
C ARG A 427 5.50 10.04 -0.09
N ARG A 428 5.86 8.84 0.34
CA ARG A 428 6.52 7.89 -0.54
C ARG A 428 5.46 7.17 -1.39
N ILE A 429 5.70 7.10 -2.67
CA ILE A 429 4.91 6.33 -3.63
C ILE A 429 5.70 5.08 -3.97
N TYR A 430 5.12 3.93 -3.69
CA TYR A 430 5.76 2.64 -3.98
C TYR A 430 5.47 2.24 -5.42
N GLU A 431 6.48 1.66 -6.09
CA GLU A 431 6.42 1.23 -7.49
C GLU A 431 5.59 -0.05 -7.71
N ASP A 432 4.56 -0.23 -6.90
CA ASP A 432 3.63 -1.34 -7.03
C ASP A 432 2.62 -1.07 -8.16
N SER A 433 1.82 -2.08 -8.52
CA SER A 433 0.84 -1.98 -9.59
C SER A 433 -0.21 -0.88 -9.39
N ASP A 434 -0.35 -0.32 -8.20
CA ASP A 434 -1.32 0.70 -7.82
C ASP A 434 -0.69 2.06 -7.48
N ALA A 435 0.51 2.38 -7.98
CA ALA A 435 1.17 3.67 -7.72
C ALA A 435 0.34 4.87 -8.21
N ASP A 436 -0.39 4.72 -9.30
CA ASP A 436 -1.34 5.71 -9.79
C ASP A 436 -2.49 5.95 -8.80
N LEU A 437 -3.00 4.90 -8.16
CA LEU A 437 -4.01 5.00 -7.10
C LEU A 437 -3.45 5.63 -5.82
N GLN A 438 -2.18 5.38 -5.49
CA GLN A 438 -1.51 6.05 -4.37
C GLN A 438 -1.40 7.56 -4.61
N LEU A 439 -1.03 7.97 -5.82
CA LEU A 439 -0.95 9.37 -6.22
C LEU A 439 -2.33 10.03 -6.22
N LYS A 440 -3.32 9.36 -6.81
CA LYS A 440 -4.71 9.81 -6.82
C LYS A 440 -5.23 9.98 -5.39
N GLY A 441 -5.08 8.98 -4.54
CA GLY A 441 -5.53 9.02 -3.15
C GLY A 441 -4.86 10.13 -2.34
N PHE A 442 -3.57 10.41 -2.55
CA PHE A 442 -2.92 11.56 -1.96
C PHE A 442 -3.55 12.89 -2.44
N TYR A 443 -3.75 13.02 -3.75
CA TYR A 443 -4.36 14.23 -4.29
C TYR A 443 -5.76 14.46 -3.72
N GLU A 444 -6.59 13.44 -3.62
CA GLU A 444 -7.93 13.53 -3.04
C GLU A 444 -7.93 14.06 -1.59
N GLU A 445 -6.89 13.77 -0.79
CA GLU A 445 -6.74 14.32 0.56
C GLU A 445 -6.62 15.86 0.56
N VAL A 446 -6.03 16.45 -0.49
CA VAL A 446 -5.76 17.89 -0.61
C VAL A 446 -6.56 18.58 -1.73
N ALA A 447 -7.46 17.85 -2.39
CA ALA A 447 -8.20 18.34 -3.55
C ALA A 447 -9.24 19.41 -3.23
N THR A 448 -9.84 19.39 -2.04
CA THR A 448 -10.98 20.24 -1.70
C THR A 448 -10.69 21.07 -0.44
N PRO A 449 -10.00 22.21 -0.56
CA PRO A 449 -9.82 23.12 0.56
C PRO A 449 -11.15 23.78 0.93
N LEU A 450 -11.43 23.86 2.23
CA LEU A 450 -12.63 24.51 2.80
C LEU A 450 -12.29 25.75 3.62
N LEU A 451 -11.11 25.75 4.26
CA LEU A 451 -10.58 26.89 5.02
C LEU A 451 -9.11 27.11 4.69
N THR A 452 -8.70 28.39 4.74
CA THR A 452 -7.30 28.80 4.70
C THR A 452 -6.96 29.63 5.95
N ASP A 453 -5.66 29.75 6.27
CA ASP A 453 -5.15 30.53 7.40
C ASP A 453 -5.87 30.22 8.73
N VAL A 454 -5.97 28.92 9.02
CA VAL A 454 -6.66 28.44 10.23
C VAL A 454 -5.80 28.68 11.45
N THR A 455 -6.30 29.48 12.39
CA THR A 455 -5.65 29.77 13.67
C THR A 455 -6.55 29.31 14.81
N MET A 456 -6.02 28.41 15.66
CA MET A 456 -6.68 27.87 16.83
C MET A 456 -6.21 28.67 18.05
N ILE A 457 -7.13 29.29 18.76
CA ILE A 457 -6.86 30.18 19.91
C ILE A 457 -7.46 29.57 21.17
N TYR A 458 -6.64 29.43 22.21
CA TYR A 458 -7.06 28.84 23.49
C TYR A 458 -6.69 29.79 24.64
N VAL A 459 -7.63 30.65 25.03
CA VAL A 459 -7.44 31.50 26.22
C VAL A 459 -7.51 30.58 27.46
N GLY A 460 -6.50 30.65 28.34
CA GLY A 460 -6.35 29.75 29.49
C GLY A 460 -5.67 28.42 29.15
N GLY A 461 -5.15 28.22 27.92
CA GLY A 461 -4.39 27.07 27.51
C GLY A 461 -2.88 27.37 27.42
N THR A 462 -2.05 26.39 27.78
CA THR A 462 -0.57 26.43 27.69
C THR A 462 -0.02 25.12 27.10
N ASN A 463 1.25 25.10 26.79
CA ASN A 463 1.93 23.93 26.20
C ASN A 463 1.15 23.33 25.02
N LEU A 464 0.68 24.24 24.15
CA LEU A 464 -0.17 23.88 23.02
C LEU A 464 0.61 23.15 21.94
N THR A 465 0.02 22.16 21.33
CA THR A 465 0.48 21.62 20.06
C THR A 465 0.29 22.64 18.94
N GLN A 466 0.59 22.27 17.67
CA GLN A 466 0.43 23.20 16.55
C GLN A 466 -0.97 23.82 16.52
N THR A 467 -1.02 25.16 16.40
CA THR A 467 -2.27 25.94 16.41
C THR A 467 -2.53 26.68 15.11
N ASN A 468 -1.56 26.71 14.19
CA ASN A 468 -1.70 27.40 12.91
C ASN A 468 -1.57 26.41 11.74
N PHE A 469 -2.55 26.44 10.83
CA PHE A 469 -2.61 25.55 9.68
C PHE A 469 -2.90 26.37 8.42
N SER A 470 -2.16 26.12 7.34
CA SER A 470 -2.33 26.83 6.08
C SER A 470 -3.68 26.53 5.43
N HIS A 471 -4.13 25.28 5.51
CA HIS A 471 -5.37 24.80 4.90
C HIS A 471 -6.08 23.78 5.79
N TYR A 472 -7.40 23.73 5.67
CA TYR A 472 -8.24 22.64 6.12
C TYR A 472 -9.00 22.07 4.91
N TYR A 473 -8.91 20.75 4.73
CA TYR A 473 -9.46 20.05 3.58
C TYR A 473 -10.71 19.25 3.95
N ASN A 474 -11.63 19.12 2.99
CA ASN A 474 -12.82 18.30 3.15
C ASN A 474 -12.47 16.86 3.54
N GLY A 475 -13.18 16.32 4.52
CA GLY A 475 -12.93 14.97 5.02
C GLY A 475 -11.69 14.80 5.90
N SER A 476 -10.95 15.89 6.20
CA SER A 476 -9.86 15.89 7.19
C SER A 476 -10.33 16.28 8.60
N GLU A 477 -9.43 16.30 9.57
CA GLU A 477 -9.63 16.78 10.92
C GLU A 477 -8.36 17.44 11.43
N ILE A 478 -8.50 18.59 12.09
CA ILE A 478 -7.42 19.24 12.84
C ILE A 478 -7.56 18.84 14.30
N VAL A 479 -6.48 18.35 14.89
CA VAL A 479 -6.44 17.99 16.30
C VAL A 479 -5.40 18.84 17.02
N VAL A 480 -5.82 19.54 18.07
CA VAL A 480 -4.95 20.36 18.94
C VAL A 480 -5.12 19.91 20.37
N ALA A 481 -4.01 19.78 21.08
CA ALA A 481 -4.01 19.45 22.49
C ALA A 481 -3.15 20.45 23.28
N GLY A 482 -3.39 20.54 24.58
CA GLY A 482 -2.63 21.43 25.47
C GLY A 482 -2.97 21.21 26.93
N GLU A 483 -2.33 22.00 27.79
CA GLU A 483 -2.59 22.07 29.23
C GLU A 483 -3.52 23.24 29.53
N ILE A 484 -4.32 23.13 30.59
CA ILE A 484 -5.20 24.21 31.11
C ILE A 484 -4.53 24.81 32.32
N THR A 485 -4.34 26.16 32.31
CA THR A 485 -3.49 26.88 33.28
C THR A 485 -4.01 26.83 34.71
N ASP A 486 -5.34 26.88 34.90
CA ASP A 486 -5.94 27.07 36.26
C ASP A 486 -6.93 25.98 36.68
N ASN A 487 -7.06 24.89 35.92
CA ASN A 487 -8.18 23.92 36.13
C ASN A 487 -9.57 24.60 36.28
N ASN A 488 -9.66 25.90 36.09
CA ASN A 488 -10.92 26.64 36.18
C ASN A 488 -11.59 26.61 34.79
N ILE A 489 -12.64 25.82 34.70
CA ILE A 489 -13.38 25.58 33.45
C ILE A 489 -13.98 26.87 32.87
N GLU A 490 -14.26 27.85 33.71
CA GLU A 490 -14.91 29.12 33.33
C GLU A 490 -13.99 30.05 32.52
N THR A 491 -12.66 29.92 32.64
CA THR A 491 -11.68 30.77 31.97
C THR A 491 -11.13 30.21 30.65
N PHE A 492 -11.41 28.95 30.34
CA PHE A 492 -10.94 28.29 29.10
C PHE A 492 -11.88 28.57 27.93
N THR A 493 -11.44 29.40 26.99
CA THR A 493 -12.27 29.86 25.88
C THR A 493 -11.57 29.51 24.55
N PRO A 494 -11.92 28.39 23.90
CA PRO A 494 -11.41 28.03 22.60
C PRO A 494 -12.10 28.82 21.48
N GLN A 495 -11.33 29.20 20.47
CA GLN A 495 -11.82 29.87 19.26
C GLN A 495 -11.02 29.37 18.05
N VAL A 496 -11.67 29.26 16.91
CA VAL A 496 -11.01 29.00 15.63
C VAL A 496 -11.30 30.16 14.70
N VAL A 497 -10.26 30.77 14.17
CA VAL A 497 -10.33 31.86 13.20
C VAL A 497 -9.77 31.35 11.88
N ALA A 498 -10.52 31.47 10.79
CA ALA A 498 -10.11 31.02 9.49
C ALA A 498 -10.70 31.87 8.37
N ILE A 499 -10.23 31.68 7.15
CA ILE A 499 -10.77 32.32 5.95
C ILE A 499 -11.48 31.25 5.10
N SER A 500 -12.73 31.52 4.72
CA SER A 500 -13.49 30.74 3.76
C SER A 500 -14.00 31.65 2.66
N SER A 501 -13.61 31.40 1.41
CA SER A 501 -14.07 32.18 0.23
C SER A 501 -14.03 33.72 0.45
N ASN A 502 -12.90 34.27 0.89
CA ASN A 502 -12.67 35.70 1.20
C ASN A 502 -13.38 36.25 2.44
N ARG A 503 -14.03 35.41 3.23
CA ARG A 503 -14.65 35.82 4.46
C ARG A 503 -13.93 35.26 5.66
N ARG A 504 -13.61 36.15 6.63
CA ARG A 504 -13.11 35.67 7.91
C ARG A 504 -14.28 35.06 8.68
N ILE A 505 -14.09 33.79 9.07
CA ILE A 505 -15.04 33.04 9.88
C ILE A 505 -14.44 32.84 11.25
N ILE A 506 -15.26 32.97 12.30
CA ILE A 506 -14.87 32.67 13.67
C ILE A 506 -15.82 31.60 14.18
N PHE A 507 -15.27 30.48 14.56
CA PHE A 507 -15.99 29.44 15.29
C PHE A 507 -15.75 29.67 16.78
N SER A 508 -16.78 29.97 17.51
CA SER A 508 -16.74 30.14 18.96
C SER A 508 -18.10 29.77 19.51
N ASN A 509 -18.14 29.04 20.58
CA ASN A 509 -19.39 28.70 21.25
C ASN A 509 -19.36 29.21 22.67
N PRO A 510 -19.94 30.40 22.94
CA PRO A 510 -19.93 30.97 24.28
C PRO A 510 -20.88 30.26 25.26
N SER A 511 -21.72 29.31 24.79
CA SER A 511 -22.81 28.72 25.59
C SER A 511 -22.70 27.24 25.84
N GLU A 512 -21.82 26.52 25.18
CA GLU A 512 -21.64 25.09 25.41
C GLU A 512 -20.61 24.85 26.50
N THR A 513 -21.14 24.37 27.62
CA THR A 513 -20.31 23.78 28.68
C THR A 513 -19.44 22.69 28.09
N VAL A 514 -18.15 22.96 28.03
CA VAL A 514 -17.15 21.94 27.71
C VAL A 514 -17.33 20.81 28.74
N GLU A 515 -17.76 19.67 28.28
CA GLU A 515 -18.02 18.51 29.13
C GLU A 515 -16.76 18.15 29.91
N SER A 516 -16.80 18.36 31.21
CA SER A 516 -15.85 17.75 32.13
C SER A 516 -16.25 16.26 32.24
N THR A 517 -15.41 15.33 31.81
CA THR A 517 -15.57 13.93 32.14
C THR A 517 -15.61 13.80 33.65
N GLY A 518 -16.78 13.42 34.21
CA GLY A 518 -16.96 13.34 35.64
C GLY A 518 -15.93 12.43 36.32
N THR A 519 -15.60 12.74 37.56
CA THR A 519 -14.87 12.02 38.64
C THR A 519 -13.97 10.79 38.36
N VAL A 520 -13.86 10.25 37.15
CA VAL A 520 -12.90 9.23 36.77
C VAL A 520 -11.79 9.90 35.99
N SER A 521 -10.60 9.96 36.58
CA SER A 521 -9.38 10.46 35.92
C SER A 521 -9.16 9.71 34.60
N ASP A 522 -9.31 10.43 33.49
CA ASP A 522 -9.07 9.90 32.15
C ASP A 522 -7.66 10.35 31.68
N HIS A 523 -6.63 9.67 32.17
CA HIS A 523 -5.24 9.90 31.77
C HIS A 523 -5.01 9.81 30.26
N HIS A 524 -6.03 9.41 29.52
CA HIS A 524 -6.03 9.32 28.08
C HIS A 524 -5.79 10.70 27.40
N ILE A 525 -6.40 11.79 27.89
CA ILE A 525 -6.26 13.12 27.31
C ILE A 525 -4.81 13.62 27.41
N GLN A 526 -4.18 13.46 28.59
CA GLN A 526 -2.77 13.75 28.75
C GLN A 526 -1.88 12.94 27.81
N ARG A 527 -2.25 11.69 27.57
CA ARG A 527 -1.50 10.79 26.71
C ARG A 527 -1.60 11.19 25.24
N VAL A 528 -2.77 11.63 24.77
CA VAL A 528 -2.98 12.23 23.43
C VAL A 528 -2.12 13.48 23.25
N TRP A 529 -2.10 14.37 24.27
CA TRP A 529 -1.24 15.54 24.24
C TRP A 529 0.25 15.14 24.10
N ALA A 530 0.70 14.19 24.89
CA ALA A 530 2.08 13.71 24.84
C ALA A 530 2.42 13.09 23.46
N TYR A 531 1.52 12.28 22.91
CA TYR A 531 1.67 11.68 21.59
C TYR A 531 1.82 12.75 20.50
N LEU A 532 0.93 13.72 20.44
CA LEU A 532 0.97 14.82 19.48
C LEU A 532 2.22 15.67 19.65
N THR A 533 2.59 16.02 20.90
CA THR A 533 3.78 16.82 21.19
C THR A 533 5.04 16.11 20.74
N VAL A 534 5.19 14.82 21.05
CA VAL A 534 6.37 14.03 20.60
C VAL A 534 6.43 13.96 19.08
N LYS A 535 5.31 13.71 18.39
CA LYS A 535 5.25 13.73 16.91
C LYS A 535 5.75 15.06 16.35
N GLN A 536 5.24 16.17 16.85
CA GLN A 536 5.60 17.50 16.38
C GLN A 536 7.05 17.88 16.70
N LEU A 537 7.58 17.44 17.85
CA LEU A 537 9.00 17.64 18.18
C LEU A 537 9.91 16.85 17.26
N LEU A 538 9.55 15.62 16.88
CA LEU A 538 10.27 14.83 15.90
C LEU A 538 10.25 15.49 14.52
N ASP A 539 9.10 15.98 14.06
CA ASP A 539 8.97 16.71 12.80
C ASP A 539 9.80 18.03 12.83
N LYS A 540 9.80 18.72 13.97
CA LYS A 540 10.58 19.94 14.17
C LYS A 540 12.08 19.67 14.22
N GLU A 541 12.50 18.57 14.84
CA GLU A 541 13.90 18.11 14.86
C GLU A 541 14.44 17.90 13.45
N LEU A 542 13.65 17.30 12.53
CA LEU A 542 14.04 17.14 11.13
C LEU A 542 14.24 18.48 10.40
N GLN A 543 13.49 19.52 10.78
CA GLN A 543 13.56 20.83 10.12
C GLN A 543 14.75 21.69 10.57
N LEU A 544 15.27 21.45 11.77
CA LEU A 544 16.28 22.27 12.44
C LEU A 544 17.71 21.76 12.21
N SER A 545 18.68 22.60 12.56
CA SER A 545 20.11 22.28 12.59
C SER A 545 20.79 22.98 13.78
N GLY A 546 22.00 22.53 14.16
CA GLY A 546 22.79 23.11 15.23
C GLY A 546 22.16 22.99 16.62
N PRO A 547 22.46 23.95 17.56
CA PRO A 547 22.03 23.84 18.97
C PRO A 547 20.51 23.77 19.18
N GLU A 548 19.73 24.39 18.31
CA GLU A 548 18.26 24.33 18.37
C GLU A 548 17.73 22.93 18.10
N LYS A 549 18.34 22.22 17.14
CA LYS A 549 18.04 20.82 16.87
C LYS A 549 18.25 19.95 18.10
N GLU A 550 19.44 20.09 18.74
CA GLU A 550 19.77 19.31 19.92
C GLU A 550 18.83 19.58 21.10
N LYS A 551 18.38 20.83 21.26
CA LYS A 551 17.39 21.19 22.29
C LYS A 551 16.05 20.46 22.05
N VAL A 552 15.52 20.53 20.83
CA VAL A 552 14.25 19.90 20.46
C VAL A 552 14.35 18.38 20.53
N LYS A 553 15.46 17.80 20.08
CA LYS A 553 15.76 16.37 20.18
C LYS A 553 15.75 15.89 21.64
N LYS A 554 16.38 16.66 22.54
CA LYS A 554 16.41 16.36 23.97
C LYS A 554 15.00 16.38 24.58
N GLU A 555 14.19 17.40 24.26
CA GLU A 555 12.81 17.53 24.72
C GLU A 555 11.94 16.36 24.22
N ALA A 556 12.05 16.01 22.93
CA ALA A 556 11.37 14.86 22.34
C ALA A 556 11.77 13.54 23.03
N MET A 557 13.06 13.37 23.33
CA MET A 557 13.57 12.19 24.03
C MET A 557 13.04 12.12 25.48
N GLU A 558 13.06 13.22 26.22
CA GLU A 558 12.59 13.28 27.60
C GLU A 558 11.09 12.94 27.71
N LEU A 559 10.25 13.47 26.81
CA LEU A 559 8.85 13.11 26.74
C LEU A 559 8.65 11.66 26.31
N SER A 560 9.40 11.17 25.32
CA SER A 560 9.33 9.76 24.90
C SER A 560 9.66 8.80 26.04
N LEU A 561 10.67 9.12 26.86
CA LEU A 561 11.02 8.34 28.03
C LEU A 561 9.93 8.42 29.13
N LYS A 562 9.41 9.63 29.40
CA LYS A 562 8.37 9.86 30.42
C LYS A 562 7.10 9.08 30.12
N TYR A 563 6.67 9.04 28.85
CA TYR A 563 5.45 8.36 28.42
C TYR A 563 5.69 6.94 27.87
N SER A 564 6.95 6.46 27.94
CA SER A 564 7.36 5.14 27.45
C SER A 564 7.07 4.93 25.96
N PHE A 565 7.23 5.95 25.12
CA PHE A 565 7.07 5.82 23.68
C PHE A 565 8.38 5.38 23.00
N VAL A 566 8.31 4.33 22.21
CA VAL A 566 9.39 3.93 21.31
C VAL A 566 9.30 4.79 20.05
N THR A 567 10.35 5.59 19.82
CA THR A 567 10.44 6.60 18.75
C THR A 567 11.78 6.43 18.01
N PRO A 568 12.08 7.20 16.96
CA PRO A 568 13.42 7.20 16.37
C PRO A 568 14.56 7.53 17.35
N LEU A 569 14.26 8.19 18.49
CA LEU A 569 15.23 8.59 19.52
C LEU A 569 15.33 7.60 20.68
N THR A 570 14.37 6.70 20.82
CA THR A 570 14.27 5.79 21.97
C THR A 570 14.09 4.35 21.50
N SER A 571 14.44 3.42 22.38
CA SER A 571 14.28 1.99 22.12
C SER A 571 13.84 1.27 23.39
N MET A 572 13.18 0.13 23.23
CA MET A 572 12.75 -0.70 24.34
C MET A 572 13.66 -1.91 24.51
N VAL A 573 14.13 -2.12 25.75
CA VAL A 573 14.99 -3.23 26.12
C VAL A 573 14.29 -4.07 27.18
N VAL A 574 14.26 -5.37 26.98
CA VAL A 574 13.82 -6.34 28.00
C VAL A 574 15.02 -7.10 28.52
N THR A 575 15.22 -7.13 29.83
CA THR A 575 16.33 -7.84 30.47
C THR A 575 15.81 -8.77 31.55
N LYS A 576 16.42 -9.95 31.68
CA LYS A 576 16.23 -10.79 32.86
C LYS A 576 16.84 -10.15 34.10
N PRO A 577 16.32 -10.36 35.32
CA PRO A 577 16.96 -9.88 36.54
C PRO A 577 18.37 -10.45 36.72
N LEU A 578 19.24 -9.62 37.34
CA LEU A 578 20.61 -10.02 37.66
C LEU A 578 20.69 -11.36 38.41
N GLY A 579 21.29 -12.37 37.78
CA GLY A 579 21.48 -13.70 38.37
C GLY A 579 21.22 -14.87 37.43
N GLU A 580 20.54 -14.67 36.33
CA GLU A 580 20.34 -15.61 35.25
C GLU A 580 20.76 -14.94 33.93
N ASN A 581 21.19 -15.75 32.94
CA ASN A 581 21.66 -15.26 31.65
C ASN A 581 20.76 -14.14 31.11
N THR A 582 21.34 -12.96 30.82
CA THR A 582 20.63 -11.76 30.39
C THR A 582 20.35 -11.85 28.91
N ASP A 583 19.13 -12.15 28.54
CA ASP A 583 18.70 -12.10 27.14
C ASP A 583 18.16 -10.71 26.83
N VAL A 584 18.70 -10.05 25.83
CA VAL A 584 18.24 -8.77 25.30
C VAL A 584 17.44 -8.98 24.05
N LEU A 585 16.33 -8.32 23.95
CA LEU A 585 15.25 -8.72 23.05
C LEU A 585 14.79 -7.64 22.08
N HIS A 586 15.53 -6.52 21.87
CA HIS A 586 14.96 -5.50 21.03
C HIS A 586 16.00 -4.64 20.29
N LYS A 587 15.80 -4.47 18.98
CA LYS A 587 16.49 -3.50 18.14
C LYS A 587 15.68 -2.20 18.09
N PRO A 588 16.33 -1.01 18.11
CA PRO A 588 15.65 0.27 17.94
C PRO A 588 14.78 0.31 16.70
N LYS A 589 13.65 1.01 16.78
CA LYS A 589 12.86 1.37 15.62
C LYS A 589 13.71 2.26 14.72
N GLU A 590 14.22 1.71 13.63
CA GLU A 590 14.97 2.48 12.63
C GLU A 590 14.00 3.02 11.61
N GLY A 591 14.19 4.29 11.22
CA GLY A 591 13.49 4.85 10.07
C GLY A 591 13.77 4.05 8.79
N GLU A 592 13.01 4.28 7.75
CA GLU A 592 13.12 3.59 6.45
C GLU A 592 14.58 3.59 5.96
N THR A 593 15.29 2.50 6.15
CA THR A 593 16.57 2.28 5.47
C THR A 593 16.27 1.63 4.13
N SER A 594 16.71 2.27 3.06
CA SER A 594 16.62 1.71 1.72
C SER A 594 17.16 0.28 1.70
N GLN A 595 16.29 -0.72 1.56
CA GLN A 595 16.73 -2.08 1.24
C GLN A 595 17.26 -2.06 -0.19
N ARG A 596 18.57 -2.15 -0.31
CA ARG A 596 19.24 -2.37 -1.59
C ARG A 596 18.77 -3.74 -2.10
N TRP A 597 17.93 -3.73 -3.11
CA TRP A 597 17.48 -4.93 -3.80
C TRP A 597 18.70 -5.67 -4.35
N GLN A 598 18.95 -6.87 -3.86
CA GLN A 598 19.91 -7.79 -4.47
C GLN A 598 19.11 -8.76 -5.36
N PRO A 599 19.42 -8.83 -6.66
CA PRO A 599 18.77 -9.81 -7.53
C PRO A 599 19.11 -11.23 -7.07
N PRO A 600 18.16 -12.18 -7.12
CA PRO A 600 18.45 -13.57 -6.83
C PRO A 600 19.23 -14.20 -8.01
N GLY A 601 20.51 -14.47 -7.80
CA GLY A 601 21.30 -15.20 -8.78
C GLY A 601 22.81 -15.03 -8.62
N GLY A 602 23.41 -15.77 -7.71
CA GLY A 602 24.85 -15.96 -7.64
C GLY A 602 25.19 -17.29 -6.98
N GLN A 603 25.61 -18.25 -7.77
CA GLN A 603 26.06 -19.57 -7.30
C GLN A 603 27.23 -19.50 -6.32
N PRO A 604 27.37 -20.44 -5.39
CA PRO A 604 28.48 -20.48 -4.45
C PRO A 604 29.75 -20.99 -5.13
N ASN A 605 30.79 -20.17 -5.15
CA ASN A 605 32.13 -20.63 -5.52
C ASN A 605 32.85 -21.18 -4.29
N PHE A 606 33.34 -22.41 -4.45
CA PHE A 606 34.16 -23.12 -3.52
C PHE A 606 35.48 -22.38 -3.24
N ALA A 607 35.81 -22.17 -1.98
CA ALA A 607 37.11 -21.72 -1.54
C ALA A 607 38.08 -22.87 -1.36
N HIS A 608 39.25 -22.79 -1.97
CA HIS A 608 40.38 -23.64 -1.69
C HIS A 608 41.12 -23.17 -0.45
N LEU A 609 41.49 -24.15 0.34
CA LEU A 609 42.36 -24.12 1.53
C LEU A 609 43.82 -23.74 1.23
N ALA A 610 44.44 -23.00 2.13
CA ALA A 610 45.67 -23.24 2.86
C ALA A 610 46.73 -22.19 2.75
N PRO A 611 47.83 -22.19 3.55
CA PRO A 611 47.86 -22.26 5.00
C PRO A 611 48.65 -21.07 5.64
N ALA A 612 48.67 -21.06 6.93
CA ALA A 612 49.32 -20.08 7.79
C ALA A 612 50.88 -20.01 7.65
N CYS A 613 51.43 -18.79 7.84
CA CYS A 613 52.72 -18.64 8.45
C CYS A 613 52.73 -17.32 9.25
N GLY A 614 53.06 -17.40 10.51
CA GLY A 614 53.16 -16.30 11.45
C GLY A 614 54.43 -15.49 11.25
N TYR A 615 54.43 -14.27 11.77
CA TYR A 615 55.54 -13.72 12.55
C TYR A 615 55.06 -12.57 13.42
N SER A 616 55.58 -12.59 14.64
CA SER A 616 55.46 -11.68 15.75
C SER A 616 56.12 -10.34 15.51
N GLY A 617 55.61 -9.27 16.13
CA GLY A 617 56.36 -8.01 16.29
C GLY A 617 55.52 -6.99 17.07
N GLN A 618 55.82 -6.90 18.37
CA GLN A 618 55.45 -5.78 19.26
C GLN A 618 56.01 -4.45 18.74
N TRP A 619 55.34 -3.32 19.04
CA TRP A 619 55.82 -2.14 19.77
C TRP A 619 54.81 -0.98 19.76
N VAL A 620 54.30 -0.62 20.93
CA VAL A 620 54.33 0.59 21.76
C VAL A 620 53.80 1.92 21.20
N HIS A 621 52.76 2.40 21.91
CA HIS A 621 52.34 3.78 22.23
C HIS A 621 52.64 4.96 21.31
N SER A 622 51.57 5.67 20.89
CA SER A 622 51.38 7.06 21.35
C SER A 622 49.97 7.58 21.02
N VAL A 623 49.45 8.34 21.96
CA VAL A 623 48.19 9.08 21.93
C VAL A 623 48.36 10.28 21.01
N ALA A 624 47.41 10.47 20.08
CA ALA A 624 47.13 11.80 19.53
C ALA A 624 45.73 11.82 18.96
N ASP A 625 44.96 12.82 19.36
CA ASP A 625 43.67 13.24 18.89
C ASP A 625 43.58 13.32 17.38
N PHE A 626 42.51 12.72 16.79
CA PHE A 626 42.07 13.11 15.45
C PHE A 626 40.53 12.98 15.30
N ASP A 627 39.95 14.12 14.96
CA ASP A 627 38.59 14.28 14.45
C ASP A 627 38.31 13.33 13.27
N PRO A 628 37.10 12.77 13.13
CA PRO A 628 36.74 12.01 11.98
C PRO A 628 36.30 12.96 10.84
N VAL A 629 37.18 13.20 9.91
CA VAL A 629 36.87 13.79 8.61
C VAL A 629 36.08 12.74 7.79
N ILE A 630 34.87 13.09 7.49
CA ILE A 630 34.00 12.37 6.51
C ILE A 630 34.67 12.47 5.14
N ARG A 631 35.15 11.37 4.61
CA ARG A 631 35.54 11.27 3.19
C ARG A 631 34.29 10.94 2.34
N SER A 632 33.85 11.94 1.60
CA SER A 632 33.03 11.77 0.42
C SER A 632 33.80 10.97 -0.64
N TYR A 633 33.23 9.90 -1.14
CA TYR A 633 33.73 9.25 -2.36
C TYR A 633 33.15 9.98 -3.56
N ASP A 634 33.97 10.78 -4.21
CA ASP A 634 33.70 11.30 -5.55
C ASP A 634 33.77 10.15 -6.57
N TYR A 635 32.65 9.83 -7.20
CA TYR A 635 32.62 8.94 -8.35
C TYR A 635 32.79 9.78 -9.61
N ILE A 636 34.02 9.88 -10.10
CA ILE A 636 34.33 10.43 -11.40
C ILE A 636 34.00 9.35 -12.44
N LYS A 637 32.96 9.55 -13.21
CA LYS A 637 32.75 8.83 -14.47
C LYS A 637 33.53 9.53 -15.56
N SER A 638 34.68 9.01 -15.94
CA SER A 638 35.29 9.29 -17.23
C SER A 638 34.74 8.27 -18.26
N TYR A 639 34.09 8.75 -19.27
CA TYR A 639 33.84 7.99 -20.47
C TYR A 639 35.10 8.00 -21.31
N ASP A 640 35.73 6.84 -21.44
CA ASP A 640 36.71 6.60 -22.48
C ASP A 640 36.20 5.47 -23.37
N VAL A 641 36.04 5.80 -24.65
CA VAL A 641 35.63 4.88 -25.71
C VAL A 641 36.86 4.04 -26.07
N GLY A 642 36.96 2.88 -25.50
CA GLY A 642 37.98 1.91 -25.79
C GLY A 642 37.38 0.60 -26.28
N THR A 643 37.49 0.34 -27.53
CA THR A 643 37.18 -0.92 -28.23
C THR A 643 37.96 -2.08 -27.58
N ALA A 644 37.30 -2.98 -26.89
CA ALA A 644 37.87 -4.24 -26.45
C ALA A 644 37.57 -5.32 -27.51
N VAL A 645 38.61 -5.76 -28.18
CA VAL A 645 38.56 -6.94 -29.06
C VAL A 645 38.81 -8.15 -28.18
N PHE A 646 37.85 -9.04 -28.03
CA PHE A 646 38.05 -10.37 -27.51
C PHE A 646 38.41 -11.31 -28.66
N LEU A 647 39.59 -11.91 -28.59
CA LEU A 647 40.00 -13.01 -29.44
C LEU A 647 39.71 -14.31 -28.72
N GLU A 648 38.77 -15.08 -29.21
CA GLU A 648 38.74 -16.50 -29.00
C GLU A 648 39.43 -17.21 -30.17
N PRO A 649 40.13 -18.32 -29.97
CA PRO A 649 40.83 -18.99 -31.05
C PRO A 649 39.93 -20.03 -31.75
N SER A 650 39.38 -19.63 -32.88
CA SER A 650 39.18 -20.50 -34.06
C SER A 650 38.27 -19.84 -35.12
N ASP A 651 38.87 -19.48 -36.19
CA ASP A 651 38.39 -19.41 -37.57
C ASP A 651 36.97 -18.98 -37.89
N ALA A 652 36.74 -17.63 -38.03
CA ALA A 652 36.03 -17.04 -39.18
C ALA A 652 35.90 -15.52 -39.00
N LEU A 653 36.63 -14.77 -39.84
CA LEU A 653 36.47 -13.32 -40.01
C LEU A 653 35.17 -13.04 -40.75
N ILE A 654 34.25 -12.31 -40.09
CA ILE A 654 33.14 -11.62 -40.76
C ILE A 654 33.44 -10.14 -40.69
N GLU A 655 33.81 -9.55 -41.82
CA GLU A 655 33.88 -8.09 -42.02
C GLU A 655 32.46 -7.51 -41.95
N VAL A 656 32.23 -6.65 -40.96
CA VAL A 656 31.06 -5.76 -40.96
C VAL A 656 31.49 -4.40 -41.49
N THR A 657 31.16 -4.11 -42.76
CA THR A 657 31.27 -2.78 -43.35
C THR A 657 30.20 -1.85 -42.78
N THR A 658 30.64 -0.81 -42.12
CA THR A 658 29.79 0.31 -41.71
C THR A 658 29.54 1.22 -42.94
N GLY A 659 28.36 1.09 -43.50
CA GLY A 659 27.83 2.07 -44.45
C GLY A 659 27.01 3.15 -43.71
N TYR A 660 27.44 4.41 -43.86
CA TYR A 660 26.61 5.55 -43.52
C TYR A 660 25.45 5.63 -44.53
N LEU A 661 24.21 5.55 -44.03
CA LEU A 661 23.01 5.94 -44.78
C LEU A 661 22.50 7.22 -44.21
N GLU A 662 22.28 8.20 -45.05
CA GLU A 662 21.57 9.45 -44.76
C GLU A 662 20.10 9.14 -44.39
N PRO A 663 19.44 9.96 -43.55
CA PRO A 663 18.07 9.71 -43.13
C PRO A 663 17.13 10.07 -44.28
N THR A 664 16.46 9.05 -44.82
CA THR A 664 15.24 9.26 -45.60
C THR A 664 14.07 9.33 -44.61
N ASP A 665 13.26 10.40 -44.73
CA ASP A 665 11.98 10.58 -44.09
C ASP A 665 10.99 9.48 -44.52
N ASP A 666 11.03 8.34 -43.82
CA ASP A 666 9.95 7.37 -43.83
C ASP A 666 9.43 7.24 -42.40
N LEU A 667 8.19 7.69 -42.23
CA LEU A 667 7.39 7.52 -41.04
C LEU A 667 7.37 6.03 -40.64
N ILE A 668 8.18 5.65 -39.64
CA ILE A 668 8.02 4.38 -38.98
C ILE A 668 6.77 4.53 -38.06
N GLU A 669 5.66 3.95 -38.51
CA GLU A 669 4.55 3.70 -37.62
C GLU A 669 5.09 2.90 -36.43
N VAL A 670 5.08 3.52 -35.26
CA VAL A 670 5.28 2.82 -33.99
C VAL A 670 4.05 1.94 -33.82
N THR A 671 4.19 0.68 -34.17
CA THR A 671 3.19 -0.32 -33.82
C THR A 671 3.21 -0.47 -32.31
N ASP A 672 2.14 0.03 -31.66
CA ASP A 672 1.86 -0.26 -30.27
C ASP A 672 1.96 -1.78 -30.04
N ALA A 673 2.64 -2.19 -28.96
CA ALA A 673 2.70 -3.57 -28.58
C ALA A 673 1.26 -4.10 -28.45
N PRO A 674 0.92 -5.25 -29.05
CA PRO A 674 -0.44 -5.73 -29.06
C PRO A 674 -0.92 -5.96 -27.59
N LEU A 675 -2.07 -5.39 -27.25
CA LEU A 675 -2.73 -5.64 -25.97
C LEU A 675 -3.01 -7.14 -25.82
N LEU A 676 -2.58 -7.70 -24.71
CA LEU A 676 -2.75 -9.11 -24.40
C LEU A 676 -3.89 -9.31 -23.39
N TYR A 677 -4.86 -10.14 -23.74
CA TYR A 677 -5.99 -10.53 -22.87
C TYR A 677 -5.74 -11.92 -22.34
N ARG A 678 -5.59 -12.08 -21.04
CA ARG A 678 -5.27 -13.35 -20.38
C ARG A 678 -6.52 -14.06 -19.90
N PHE A 679 -6.71 -15.27 -20.38
CA PHE A 679 -7.83 -16.15 -20.04
C PHE A 679 -7.39 -17.27 -19.13
N LEU A 680 -8.27 -17.66 -18.20
CA LEU A 680 -8.10 -18.81 -17.31
C LEU A 680 -8.93 -19.99 -17.76
N LEU A 681 -8.33 -21.16 -17.82
CA LEU A 681 -8.99 -22.44 -18.03
C LEU A 681 -8.82 -23.28 -16.76
N ASN A 682 -9.94 -23.52 -16.05
CA ASN A 682 -9.92 -24.32 -14.83
C ASN A 682 -9.39 -25.72 -15.08
N SER A 683 -8.74 -26.30 -14.07
CA SER A 683 -8.26 -27.67 -14.06
C SER A 683 -9.14 -28.57 -13.20
N THR A 684 -9.15 -29.87 -13.47
CA THR A 684 -9.88 -30.88 -12.70
C THR A 684 -8.96 -32.04 -12.31
N GLY A 685 -9.36 -32.81 -11.28
CA GLY A 685 -8.56 -33.92 -10.73
C GLY A 685 -7.70 -33.50 -9.55
N ASN A 686 -6.50 -34.09 -9.41
CA ASN A 686 -5.55 -33.77 -8.33
C ASN A 686 -4.73 -32.47 -8.58
N GLN A 687 -5.03 -31.75 -9.64
CA GLN A 687 -4.33 -30.54 -10.06
C GLN A 687 -5.14 -29.31 -9.63
N THR A 688 -4.54 -28.43 -8.85
CA THR A 688 -5.20 -27.23 -8.29
C THR A 688 -4.88 -25.96 -9.06
N VAL A 689 -3.84 -25.96 -9.90
CA VAL A 689 -3.38 -24.77 -10.63
C VAL A 689 -4.08 -24.73 -12.00
N PRO A 690 -4.81 -23.67 -12.35
CA PRO A 690 -5.43 -23.52 -13.67
C PRO A 690 -4.39 -23.30 -14.77
N LEU A 691 -4.78 -23.51 -16.01
CA LEU A 691 -4.00 -23.09 -17.18
C LEU A 691 -4.39 -21.65 -17.54
N CYS A 692 -3.47 -20.89 -18.12
CA CYS A 692 -3.76 -19.61 -18.71
C CYS A 692 -3.09 -19.43 -20.07
N PHE A 693 -3.71 -18.58 -20.89
CA PHE A 693 -3.22 -18.24 -22.22
C PHE A 693 -3.62 -16.83 -22.60
N ASP A 694 -2.82 -16.23 -23.47
CA ASP A 694 -3.00 -14.87 -23.91
C ASP A 694 -3.62 -14.81 -25.33
N ILE A 695 -4.56 -13.87 -25.51
CA ILE A 695 -5.13 -13.52 -26.81
C ILE A 695 -4.74 -12.07 -27.10
N SER A 696 -4.28 -11.76 -28.30
CA SER A 696 -3.87 -10.41 -28.70
C SER A 696 -4.80 -9.81 -29.77
N GLY A 697 -5.03 -8.50 -29.64
CA GLY A 697 -5.73 -7.68 -30.65
C GLY A 697 -7.24 -7.55 -30.41
N ALA A 698 -7.86 -6.63 -31.17
CA ALA A 698 -9.30 -6.43 -31.21
C ALA A 698 -9.92 -7.57 -32.03
N ILE A 699 -10.60 -8.49 -31.38
CA ILE A 699 -11.11 -9.75 -31.96
C ILE A 699 -12.52 -10.04 -31.45
N ILE A 700 -13.36 -10.55 -32.32
CA ILE A 700 -14.67 -11.08 -31.95
C ILE A 700 -14.53 -12.58 -31.72
N LEU A 701 -14.92 -13.02 -30.52
CA LEU A 701 -14.83 -14.41 -30.09
C LEU A 701 -16.21 -15.09 -29.98
N LYS A 702 -16.33 -16.32 -30.49
CA LYS A 702 -17.46 -17.21 -30.21
C LYS A 702 -17.33 -17.70 -28.77
N LEU A 703 -18.17 -17.15 -27.88
CA LEU A 703 -18.17 -17.47 -26.45
C LEU A 703 -18.97 -18.74 -26.15
N PHE A 704 -20.15 -18.84 -26.71
CA PHE A 704 -21.03 -20.00 -26.52
C PHE A 704 -21.96 -20.18 -27.71
N HIS A 705 -22.17 -21.41 -28.13
CA HIS A 705 -23.14 -21.73 -29.16
C HIS A 705 -23.85 -23.05 -28.84
N HIS A 706 -25.17 -23.04 -28.92
CA HIS A 706 -26.03 -24.21 -28.76
C HIS A 706 -26.88 -24.44 -30.03
N PRO A 707 -26.43 -25.29 -30.97
CA PRO A 707 -27.05 -25.41 -32.28
C PRO A 707 -28.55 -25.76 -32.26
N SER A 708 -28.97 -26.66 -31.35
CA SER A 708 -30.35 -27.13 -31.28
C SER A 708 -31.34 -26.09 -30.75
N ARG A 709 -30.87 -24.97 -30.20
CA ARG A 709 -31.67 -23.90 -29.59
C ARG A 709 -31.57 -22.57 -30.30
N ASP A 710 -30.80 -22.52 -31.39
CA ASP A 710 -30.50 -21.27 -32.10
C ASP A 710 -29.92 -20.16 -31.17
N LEU A 711 -29.24 -20.57 -30.11
CA LEU A 711 -28.62 -19.65 -29.14
C LEU A 711 -27.14 -19.51 -29.39
N SER A 712 -26.66 -18.30 -29.68
CA SER A 712 -25.27 -18.00 -29.87
C SER A 712 -24.86 -16.75 -29.06
N VAL A 713 -23.70 -16.79 -28.43
CA VAL A 713 -23.13 -15.68 -27.65
C VAL A 713 -21.74 -15.37 -28.21
N ASN A 714 -21.55 -14.14 -28.65
CA ASN A 714 -20.29 -13.63 -29.15
C ASN A 714 -19.83 -12.44 -28.28
N GLY A 715 -18.52 -12.21 -28.19
CA GLY A 715 -17.98 -11.10 -27.43
C GLY A 715 -16.85 -10.41 -28.20
N GLU A 716 -16.81 -9.09 -28.14
CA GLU A 716 -15.79 -8.25 -28.74
C GLU A 716 -14.74 -7.86 -27.70
N LEU A 717 -13.49 -8.21 -27.99
CA LEU A 717 -12.33 -7.69 -27.27
C LEU A 717 -11.89 -6.40 -27.97
N ASP A 718 -11.99 -5.26 -27.29
CA ASP A 718 -11.58 -3.98 -27.83
C ASP A 718 -10.12 -3.64 -27.42
N SER A 719 -9.39 -2.99 -28.30
CA SER A 719 -8.03 -2.48 -28.05
C SER A 719 -7.92 -1.53 -26.86
N ILE A 720 -9.04 -0.98 -26.39
CA ILE A 720 -9.10 0.00 -25.29
C ILE A 720 -9.52 -0.66 -23.97
N ALA A 721 -10.17 -1.83 -24.01
CA ALA A 721 -10.68 -2.48 -22.80
C ALA A 721 -9.57 -3.17 -22.01
N ASN A 722 -9.47 -2.85 -20.73
CA ASN A 722 -8.43 -3.32 -19.81
C ASN A 722 -8.58 -4.79 -19.37
N GLY A 723 -8.67 -5.73 -20.30
CA GLY A 723 -8.57 -7.15 -20.01
C GLY A 723 -9.90 -7.91 -20.00
N GLY A 724 -10.95 -7.41 -20.65
CA GLY A 724 -12.25 -8.08 -20.80
C GLY A 724 -12.97 -7.68 -22.08
N PHE A 725 -14.24 -8.00 -22.18
CA PHE A 725 -15.06 -7.69 -23.35
C PHE A 725 -15.68 -6.30 -23.24
N SER A 726 -15.64 -5.52 -24.32
CA SER A 726 -16.34 -4.24 -24.45
C SER A 726 -17.81 -4.43 -24.79
N LYS A 727 -18.13 -5.48 -25.54
CA LYS A 727 -19.48 -5.78 -25.98
C LYS A 727 -19.76 -7.28 -26.01
N ILE A 728 -20.96 -7.69 -25.59
CA ILE A 728 -21.44 -9.07 -25.69
C ILE A 728 -22.77 -9.08 -26.40
N PHE A 729 -22.88 -9.94 -27.38
CA PHE A 729 -24.04 -10.08 -28.23
C PHE A 729 -24.62 -11.50 -28.10
N ILE A 730 -25.93 -11.61 -27.77
CA ILE A 730 -26.63 -12.86 -27.58
C ILE A 730 -27.70 -12.99 -28.69
N HIS A 731 -27.43 -13.83 -29.65
CA HIS A 731 -28.41 -14.18 -30.72
C HIS A 731 -29.30 -15.31 -30.24
N ILE A 732 -30.61 -15.14 -30.39
CA ILE A 732 -31.62 -16.10 -29.93
C ILE A 732 -32.32 -16.75 -31.12
N LYS A 733 -32.68 -16.00 -32.15
CA LYS A 733 -33.23 -16.38 -33.45
C LYS A 733 -33.08 -15.24 -34.44
N THR A 734 -33.43 -15.47 -35.68
CA THR A 734 -33.44 -14.40 -36.70
C THR A 734 -34.29 -13.24 -36.19
N HIS A 735 -33.67 -12.05 -36.05
CA HIS A 735 -34.26 -10.79 -35.53
C HIS A 735 -34.55 -10.73 -34.01
N GLN A 736 -34.08 -11.69 -33.21
CA GLN A 736 -34.15 -11.65 -31.75
C GLN A 736 -32.75 -11.68 -31.16
N HIS A 737 -32.35 -10.63 -30.43
CA HIS A 737 -31.05 -10.58 -29.79
C HIS A 737 -31.03 -9.66 -28.58
N VAL A 738 -30.04 -9.88 -27.72
CA VAL A 738 -29.70 -9.05 -26.58
C VAL A 738 -28.28 -8.53 -26.74
N GLU A 739 -28.10 -7.23 -26.61
CA GLU A 739 -26.79 -6.55 -26.68
C GLU A 739 -26.45 -5.93 -25.33
N VAL A 740 -25.27 -6.24 -24.83
CA VAL A 740 -24.66 -5.67 -23.61
C VAL A 740 -23.43 -4.92 -24.01
N ASP A 741 -23.37 -3.62 -23.71
CA ASP A 741 -22.33 -2.72 -24.12
C ASP A 741 -21.84 -1.90 -22.94
N THR A 742 -20.51 -1.78 -22.78
CA THR A 742 -19.88 -1.01 -21.71
C THR A 742 -20.08 0.50 -21.84
N GLU A 743 -20.18 1.03 -23.06
CA GLU A 743 -20.31 2.47 -23.32
C GLU A 743 -21.72 2.99 -23.00
N SER A 744 -22.74 2.27 -23.45
CA SER A 744 -24.15 2.72 -23.31
C SER A 744 -24.71 2.53 -21.91
N GLN A 745 -24.08 1.69 -21.07
CA GLN A 745 -24.53 1.28 -19.73
C GLN A 745 -25.95 0.69 -19.70
N ARG A 746 -26.42 0.18 -20.83
CA ARG A 746 -27.79 -0.33 -21.02
C ARG A 746 -27.73 -1.71 -21.66
N VAL A 747 -28.65 -2.55 -21.24
CA VAL A 747 -28.94 -3.82 -21.92
C VAL A 747 -30.01 -3.56 -22.93
N THR A 748 -29.67 -3.71 -24.19
CA THR A 748 -30.62 -3.55 -25.30
C THR A 748 -31.22 -4.91 -25.66
N VAL A 749 -32.54 -5.03 -25.59
CA VAL A 749 -33.27 -6.24 -25.93
C VAL A 749 -34.08 -5.94 -27.20
N ARG A 750 -33.82 -6.71 -28.26
CA ARG A 750 -34.53 -6.56 -29.54
C ARG A 750 -35.35 -7.79 -29.86
N ASP A 751 -36.65 -7.59 -30.11
CA ASP A 751 -37.57 -8.61 -30.56
C ASP A 751 -38.24 -8.13 -31.86
N GLY A 752 -37.76 -8.59 -33.00
CA GLY A 752 -38.17 -8.11 -34.29
C GLY A 752 -37.87 -6.61 -34.49
N GLN A 753 -38.92 -5.81 -34.64
CA GLN A 753 -38.80 -4.34 -34.77
C GLN A 753 -38.87 -3.62 -33.41
N THR A 754 -39.20 -4.34 -32.34
CA THR A 754 -39.33 -3.77 -31.00
C THR A 754 -37.97 -3.72 -30.33
N VAL A 755 -37.59 -2.55 -29.82
CA VAL A 755 -36.37 -2.36 -29.05
C VAL A 755 -36.74 -1.89 -27.64
N THR A 756 -36.32 -2.62 -26.63
CA THR A 756 -36.50 -2.28 -25.21
C THR A 756 -35.14 -2.15 -24.52
N TYR A 757 -35.06 -1.24 -23.56
CA TYR A 757 -33.86 -1.04 -22.76
C TYR A 757 -34.13 -1.54 -21.35
N GLN A 758 -33.27 -2.40 -20.86
CA GLN A 758 -33.33 -2.96 -19.51
C GLN A 758 -32.31 -2.28 -18.60
N ALA A 759 -32.72 -1.97 -17.38
CA ALA A 759 -31.85 -1.41 -16.37
C ALA A 759 -31.98 -2.18 -15.04
N ALA A 760 -31.03 -2.00 -14.15
CA ALA A 760 -31.04 -2.65 -12.84
C ALA A 760 -32.31 -2.29 -12.04
N GLY A 761 -32.89 -3.29 -11.40
CA GLY A 761 -34.14 -3.13 -10.61
C GLY A 761 -35.43 -3.10 -11.38
N GLN A 762 -35.42 -3.29 -12.70
CA GLN A 762 -36.62 -3.51 -13.52
C GLN A 762 -37.04 -4.97 -13.52
N ASP A 763 -38.33 -5.22 -13.83
CA ASP A 763 -38.84 -6.59 -14.00
C ASP A 763 -38.09 -7.31 -15.13
N PRO A 764 -37.87 -8.63 -15.02
CA PRO A 764 -37.24 -9.42 -16.07
C PRO A 764 -37.92 -9.29 -17.43
N SER A 765 -37.14 -9.11 -18.48
CA SER A 765 -37.57 -9.05 -19.87
C SER A 765 -37.43 -10.42 -20.54
N THR A 766 -38.43 -10.88 -21.28
CA THR A 766 -38.36 -12.14 -21.99
C THR A 766 -38.38 -11.89 -23.49
N VAL A 767 -37.41 -12.48 -24.20
CA VAL A 767 -37.29 -12.43 -25.67
C VAL A 767 -37.09 -13.86 -26.18
N GLY A 768 -38.05 -14.35 -26.98
CA GLY A 768 -38.04 -15.74 -27.43
C GLY A 768 -38.04 -16.73 -26.26
N SER A 769 -37.02 -17.60 -26.17
CA SER A 769 -36.84 -18.57 -25.09
C SER A 769 -35.90 -18.06 -23.97
N VAL A 770 -35.51 -16.81 -24.01
CA VAL A 770 -34.49 -16.23 -23.09
C VAL A 770 -35.09 -15.17 -22.19
N THR A 771 -34.81 -15.25 -20.91
CA THR A 771 -35.16 -14.23 -19.90
C THR A 771 -33.91 -13.46 -19.48
N VAL A 772 -34.00 -12.14 -19.54
CA VAL A 772 -32.96 -11.20 -19.19
C VAL A 772 -33.32 -10.50 -17.89
N THR A 773 -32.45 -10.59 -16.91
CA THR A 773 -32.58 -9.88 -15.62
C THR A 773 -31.32 -9.09 -15.37
N VAL A 774 -31.44 -7.78 -15.10
CA VAL A 774 -30.31 -6.87 -14.88
C VAL A 774 -30.20 -6.53 -13.40
N TYR A 775 -29.08 -6.85 -12.81
CA TYR A 775 -28.66 -6.44 -11.45
C TYR A 775 -27.63 -5.32 -11.53
N ASN A 776 -27.21 -4.78 -10.39
CA ASN A 776 -26.26 -3.66 -10.37
C ASN A 776 -24.89 -4.01 -10.97
N THR A 777 -24.40 -5.23 -10.73
CA THR A 777 -23.07 -5.70 -11.18
C THR A 777 -23.13 -6.92 -12.10
N GLU A 778 -24.29 -7.50 -12.31
CA GLU A 778 -24.48 -8.71 -13.11
C GLU A 778 -25.70 -8.64 -14.02
N ILE A 779 -25.60 -9.26 -15.19
CA ILE A 779 -26.73 -9.45 -16.12
C ILE A 779 -26.91 -10.94 -16.29
N HIS A 780 -28.07 -11.43 -15.91
CA HIS A 780 -28.43 -12.84 -15.99
C HIS A 780 -29.23 -13.11 -17.26
N ILE A 781 -28.75 -14.04 -18.07
CA ILE A 781 -29.35 -14.52 -19.29
C ILE A 781 -29.78 -15.99 -19.07
N ALA A 782 -31.02 -16.22 -18.79
CA ALA A 782 -31.55 -17.56 -18.51
C ALA A 782 -32.31 -18.13 -19.73
N ALA A 783 -31.97 -19.34 -20.15
CA ALA A 783 -32.59 -20.06 -21.24
C ALA A 783 -32.75 -21.53 -20.87
N GLU A 784 -33.97 -21.94 -20.39
CA GLU A 784 -34.26 -23.27 -19.87
C GLU A 784 -33.24 -23.76 -18.81
N ASP A 785 -32.34 -24.72 -19.21
CA ASP A 785 -31.27 -25.27 -18.35
C ASP A 785 -29.90 -24.57 -18.54
N ILE A 786 -29.86 -23.40 -19.19
CA ILE A 786 -28.67 -22.58 -19.39
C ILE A 786 -28.77 -21.30 -18.54
N LEU A 787 -27.77 -21.00 -17.77
CA LEU A 787 -27.63 -19.71 -17.11
C LEU A 787 -26.28 -19.12 -17.44
N LEU A 788 -26.28 -18.07 -18.27
CA LEU A 788 -25.13 -17.22 -18.54
C LEU A 788 -25.24 -15.98 -17.68
N VAL A 789 -24.19 -15.66 -16.93
CA VAL A 789 -24.06 -14.43 -16.14
C VAL A 789 -22.97 -13.59 -16.76
N ILE A 790 -23.26 -12.33 -17.04
CA ILE A 790 -22.30 -11.35 -17.53
C ILE A 790 -22.03 -10.42 -16.37
N SER A 791 -20.87 -10.58 -15.74
CA SER A 791 -20.42 -9.71 -14.66
C SER A 791 -19.82 -8.42 -15.24
N GLN A 792 -20.16 -7.29 -14.62
CA GLN A 792 -19.62 -5.97 -14.97
C GLN A 792 -18.53 -5.62 -13.96
N HIS A 793 -17.32 -5.42 -14.44
CA HIS A 793 -16.18 -5.01 -13.64
C HIS A 793 -15.70 -3.63 -14.08
N GLU A 794 -15.05 -2.92 -13.16
CA GLU A 794 -14.41 -1.65 -13.46
C GLU A 794 -12.91 -1.77 -13.14
N LYS A 795 -12.07 -1.49 -14.12
CA LYS A 795 -10.63 -1.49 -13.99
C LYS A 795 -10.09 -0.19 -14.56
N THR A 796 -9.34 0.57 -13.74
CA THR A 796 -8.77 1.87 -14.15
C THR A 796 -9.78 2.88 -14.73
N GLY A 797 -11.00 2.90 -14.17
CA GLY A 797 -12.07 3.80 -14.65
C GLY A 797 -12.74 3.37 -15.96
N GLN A 798 -12.33 2.23 -16.52
CA GLN A 798 -12.98 1.64 -17.71
C GLN A 798 -13.75 0.38 -17.29
N ARG A 799 -14.95 0.24 -17.86
CA ARG A 799 -15.81 -0.91 -17.62
C ARG A 799 -15.47 -2.02 -18.59
N LEU A 800 -15.52 -3.24 -18.09
CA LEU A 800 -15.39 -4.45 -18.89
C LEU A 800 -16.50 -5.45 -18.54
N LEU A 801 -16.83 -6.30 -19.48
CA LEU A 801 -17.79 -7.38 -19.32
C LEU A 801 -17.05 -8.71 -19.23
N TRP A 802 -17.50 -9.57 -18.32
CA TRP A 802 -16.97 -10.92 -18.20
C TRP A 802 -18.10 -11.96 -18.18
N PRO A 803 -18.25 -12.76 -19.25
CA PRO A 803 -19.30 -13.78 -19.32
C PRO A 803 -18.88 -15.06 -18.60
N VAL A 804 -19.78 -15.61 -17.81
CA VAL A 804 -19.60 -16.87 -17.06
C VAL A 804 -20.77 -17.78 -17.26
N LEU A 805 -20.54 -19.00 -17.69
CA LEU A 805 -21.58 -20.02 -17.81
C LEU A 805 -21.79 -20.70 -16.45
N ARG A 806 -22.79 -20.23 -15.68
CA ARG A 806 -23.10 -20.73 -14.33
C ARG A 806 -23.82 -22.05 -14.34
N GLN A 807 -24.67 -22.27 -15.33
CA GLN A 807 -25.37 -23.54 -15.54
C GLN A 807 -25.18 -24.00 -16.98
N GLN A 808 -24.61 -25.18 -17.13
CA GLN A 808 -24.39 -25.81 -18.45
C GLN A 808 -25.61 -26.64 -18.86
N PRO A 809 -25.93 -26.67 -20.16
CA PRO A 809 -27.00 -27.50 -20.64
C PRO A 809 -26.72 -28.99 -20.44
N SER A 810 -27.79 -29.76 -20.26
CA SER A 810 -27.72 -31.21 -20.08
C SER A 810 -27.22 -31.97 -21.32
N THR A 811 -27.22 -31.32 -22.49
CA THR A 811 -26.77 -31.88 -23.76
C THR A 811 -25.30 -31.52 -24.06
N ASN A 812 -24.49 -32.50 -24.49
CA ASN A 812 -23.07 -32.31 -24.81
C ASN A 812 -22.80 -31.65 -26.19
N ASN A 813 -23.80 -31.07 -26.85
CA ASN A 813 -23.64 -30.50 -28.18
C ASN A 813 -23.53 -28.96 -28.12
N THR A 814 -22.50 -28.46 -27.39
CA THR A 814 -22.21 -27.03 -27.25
C THR A 814 -20.84 -26.72 -27.76
N GLU A 815 -20.68 -25.54 -28.36
CA GLU A 815 -19.42 -24.99 -28.88
C GLU A 815 -19.14 -23.63 -28.28
N GLY A 816 -17.88 -23.15 -28.39
CA GLY A 816 -17.42 -21.83 -27.95
C GLY A 816 -16.47 -21.89 -26.76
N LEU A 817 -15.88 -20.75 -26.44
CA LEU A 817 -14.81 -20.66 -25.44
C LEU A 817 -15.30 -21.03 -24.03
N LEU A 818 -16.54 -20.66 -23.66
CA LEU A 818 -17.15 -20.99 -22.37
C LEU A 818 -17.60 -22.45 -22.26
N ALA A 819 -17.70 -23.18 -23.40
CA ALA A 819 -18.03 -24.59 -23.44
C ALA A 819 -16.79 -25.50 -23.38
N VAL A 820 -15.58 -24.94 -23.36
CA VAL A 820 -14.34 -25.71 -23.23
C VAL A 820 -14.31 -26.40 -21.86
N LYS A 821 -14.10 -27.71 -21.86
CA LYS A 821 -14.05 -28.50 -20.62
C LYS A 821 -12.79 -28.16 -19.82
N PRO A 822 -12.87 -28.20 -18.49
CA PRO A 822 -11.70 -28.01 -17.64
C PRO A 822 -10.54 -28.95 -18.02
N ALA A 823 -9.33 -28.44 -17.98
CA ALA A 823 -8.15 -29.18 -18.39
C ALA A 823 -7.78 -30.29 -17.38
N VAL A 824 -7.33 -31.44 -17.91
CA VAL A 824 -6.69 -32.49 -17.13
C VAL A 824 -5.26 -32.60 -17.64
N TYR A 825 -4.28 -32.39 -16.75
CA TYR A 825 -2.88 -32.43 -17.12
C TYR A 825 -2.04 -33.17 -16.06
N GLU A 826 -0.83 -33.60 -16.44
CA GLU A 826 0.17 -34.17 -15.57
C GLU A 826 1.46 -33.35 -15.68
N VAL A 827 2.14 -33.10 -14.55
CA VAL A 827 3.46 -32.47 -14.54
C VAL A 827 4.51 -33.53 -14.84
N VAL A 828 5.18 -33.43 -15.99
CA VAL A 828 6.15 -34.43 -16.46
C VAL A 828 7.56 -34.05 -16.00
N GLN A 829 7.89 -32.75 -15.99
CA GLN A 829 9.21 -32.23 -15.65
C GLN A 829 9.09 -30.87 -15.02
N GLN A 830 9.94 -30.57 -14.00
CA GLN A 830 9.93 -29.24 -13.32
C GLN A 830 11.21 -28.42 -13.51
N VAL A 831 12.32 -29.04 -13.94
CA VAL A 831 13.62 -28.35 -14.09
C VAL A 831 14.33 -28.90 -15.34
N PRO A 832 14.91 -28.07 -16.20
CA PRO A 832 15.05 -26.59 -16.14
C PRO A 832 13.81 -25.82 -16.58
N VAL A 833 12.89 -26.43 -17.33
CA VAL A 833 11.61 -25.85 -17.79
C VAL A 833 10.48 -26.79 -17.35
N THR A 834 9.38 -26.22 -16.82
CA THR A 834 8.24 -27.05 -16.46
C THR A 834 7.50 -27.52 -17.71
N LYS A 835 7.26 -28.85 -17.78
CA LYS A 835 6.49 -29.46 -18.87
C LYS A 835 5.21 -30.07 -18.33
N LEU A 836 4.12 -29.75 -18.97
CA LEU A 836 2.82 -30.37 -18.73
C LEU A 836 2.45 -31.28 -19.87
N LYS A 837 1.89 -32.43 -19.52
CA LYS A 837 1.29 -33.37 -20.47
C LYS A 837 -0.24 -33.22 -20.39
N ILE A 838 -0.81 -32.75 -21.49
CA ILE A 838 -2.25 -32.62 -21.66
C ILE A 838 -2.68 -33.65 -22.71
N LYS A 839 -3.55 -34.58 -22.30
CA LYS A 839 -3.86 -35.79 -23.11
C LYS A 839 -2.56 -36.54 -23.44
N ASN A 840 -2.04 -36.45 -24.65
CA ASN A 840 -0.81 -37.14 -25.12
C ASN A 840 0.26 -36.16 -25.61
N GLN A 841 0.07 -34.84 -25.43
CA GLN A 841 0.99 -33.82 -25.90
C GLN A 841 1.71 -33.18 -24.73
N GLU A 842 3.04 -33.13 -24.81
CA GLU A 842 3.88 -32.40 -23.85
C GLU A 842 4.07 -30.97 -24.32
N THR A 843 3.90 -30.01 -23.43
CA THR A 843 4.03 -28.58 -23.70
C THR A 843 4.82 -27.90 -22.61
N ASP A 844 5.73 -27.01 -23.00
CA ASP A 844 6.49 -26.16 -22.10
C ASP A 844 5.55 -25.07 -21.53
N VAL A 845 5.66 -24.82 -20.23
CA VAL A 845 4.84 -23.83 -19.53
C VAL A 845 5.69 -22.98 -18.60
N THR A 846 5.21 -21.77 -18.35
CA THR A 846 5.79 -20.85 -17.35
C THR A 846 4.78 -20.61 -16.23
N SER A 847 5.28 -20.45 -15.02
CA SER A 847 4.43 -20.03 -13.89
C SER A 847 4.15 -18.54 -14.00
N ASP A 848 2.88 -18.17 -14.01
CA ASP A 848 2.42 -16.78 -14.11
C ASP A 848 1.12 -16.61 -13.32
N SER A 849 0.47 -15.45 -13.43
CA SER A 849 -0.79 -15.15 -12.78
C SER A 849 -1.80 -14.55 -13.75
N ALA A 850 -3.08 -14.78 -13.48
CA ALA A 850 -4.19 -14.21 -14.23
C ALA A 850 -5.31 -13.75 -13.29
N ILE A 851 -6.06 -12.74 -13.70
CA ILE A 851 -7.21 -12.25 -12.94
C ILE A 851 -8.42 -13.11 -13.30
N ASP A 852 -9.06 -13.71 -12.32
CA ASP A 852 -10.32 -14.42 -12.48
C ASP A 852 -11.50 -13.46 -12.29
N TYR A 853 -12.03 -12.98 -13.37
CA TYR A 853 -13.20 -12.11 -13.40
C TYR A 853 -14.54 -12.86 -13.22
N SER A 854 -14.54 -14.17 -13.02
CA SER A 854 -15.75 -14.94 -12.72
C SER A 854 -16.23 -14.77 -11.27
N THR A 855 -15.48 -14.05 -10.45
CA THR A 855 -15.77 -13.73 -9.05
C THR A 855 -15.93 -12.22 -8.86
N ASP A 856 -16.74 -11.81 -7.89
CA ASP A 856 -16.87 -10.41 -7.49
C ASP A 856 -16.50 -10.30 -5.99
N PRO A 857 -15.42 -9.58 -5.63
CA PRO A 857 -14.43 -8.94 -6.51
C PRO A 857 -13.55 -9.95 -7.29
N PRO A 858 -12.93 -9.51 -8.41
CA PRO A 858 -11.99 -10.34 -9.18
C PRO A 858 -10.77 -10.73 -8.37
N VAL A 859 -10.31 -11.96 -8.53
CA VAL A 859 -9.20 -12.54 -7.76
C VAL A 859 -8.05 -12.91 -8.68
N THR A 860 -6.81 -12.56 -8.29
CA THR A 860 -5.61 -13.01 -9.00
C THR A 860 -5.29 -14.45 -8.63
N LYS A 861 -5.17 -15.32 -9.64
CA LYS A 861 -4.81 -16.75 -9.50
C LYS A 861 -3.49 -17.05 -10.17
N ASN A 862 -2.65 -17.82 -9.51
CA ASN A 862 -1.48 -18.39 -10.16
C ASN A 862 -1.91 -19.42 -11.21
N CYS A 863 -1.26 -19.44 -12.36
CA CYS A 863 -1.60 -20.33 -13.46
C CYS A 863 -0.36 -20.78 -14.24
N TRP A 864 -0.51 -21.83 -15.01
CA TRP A 864 0.49 -22.26 -15.99
C TRP A 864 0.21 -21.58 -17.33
N LEU A 865 1.06 -20.62 -17.69
CA LEU A 865 0.96 -19.89 -18.96
C LEU A 865 1.51 -20.75 -20.11
N MET A 866 0.70 -20.88 -21.16
CA MET A 866 1.02 -21.60 -22.38
C MET A 866 0.37 -20.97 -23.61
N SER A 867 0.64 -21.49 -24.80
CA SER A 867 -0.05 -21.03 -26.02
C SER A 867 -1.55 -21.35 -25.96
N ALA A 868 -2.38 -20.47 -26.53
CA ALA A 868 -3.83 -20.66 -26.60
C ALA A 868 -4.23 -21.98 -27.24
N ASP A 869 -3.56 -22.35 -28.35
CA ASP A 869 -3.82 -23.61 -29.06
C ASP A 869 -3.56 -24.85 -28.19
N SER A 870 -2.49 -24.81 -27.40
CA SER A 870 -2.16 -25.89 -26.47
C SER A 870 -3.13 -25.97 -25.29
N ALA A 871 -3.54 -24.82 -24.73
CA ALA A 871 -4.51 -24.76 -23.63
C ALA A 871 -5.89 -25.26 -24.08
N LEU A 872 -6.36 -24.79 -25.23
CA LEU A 872 -7.68 -25.10 -25.80
C LEU A 872 -7.73 -26.48 -26.48
N GLN A 873 -6.58 -27.09 -26.76
CA GLN A 873 -6.43 -28.36 -27.50
C GLN A 873 -7.02 -28.34 -28.91
N ARG A 874 -7.08 -27.13 -29.50
CA ARG A 874 -7.50 -26.82 -30.88
C ARG A 874 -7.00 -25.41 -31.25
N PRO A 875 -6.95 -25.06 -32.55
CA PRO A 875 -6.55 -23.72 -32.98
C PRO A 875 -7.44 -22.63 -32.38
N LEU A 876 -6.86 -21.57 -31.87
CA LEU A 876 -7.60 -20.42 -31.38
C LEU A 876 -8.46 -19.78 -32.47
N ALA A 877 -8.01 -19.85 -33.73
CA ALA A 877 -8.77 -19.36 -34.89
C ALA A 877 -10.16 -19.98 -35.05
N ASP A 878 -10.40 -21.18 -34.51
CA ASP A 878 -11.73 -21.83 -34.53
C ASP A 878 -12.77 -21.05 -33.73
N PHE A 879 -12.34 -20.15 -32.87
CA PHE A 879 -13.21 -19.30 -32.03
C PHE A 879 -13.39 -17.90 -32.58
N PHE A 880 -12.74 -17.54 -33.69
CA PHE A 880 -12.87 -16.21 -34.28
C PHE A 880 -14.17 -16.06 -35.06
N MET A 881 -14.81 -14.91 -34.94
CA MET A 881 -15.99 -14.54 -35.67
C MET A 881 -15.74 -13.32 -36.53
N ALA A 882 -16.36 -13.28 -37.72
CA ALA A 882 -16.21 -12.12 -38.62
C ALA A 882 -17.15 -10.96 -38.24
N GLN A 883 -18.18 -11.19 -37.48
CA GLN A 883 -19.16 -10.21 -37.02
C GLN A 883 -19.72 -10.62 -35.66
N LEU A 884 -20.14 -9.62 -34.87
CA LEU A 884 -20.82 -9.80 -33.58
C LEU A 884 -22.16 -10.52 -33.72
#